data_32df40b6f7ed010179f3e1dca90a0104
#
_entry.id   32df40b6f7ed010179f3e1dca90a0104
#
_cell.length_a   1.000
_cell.length_b   1.000
_cell.length_c   1.000
_cell.angle_alpha   90.00
_cell.angle_beta   90.00
_cell.angle_gamma   90.00
#
_symmetry.space_group_name_H-M   'P 1'
#
loop_
_entity.id
_entity.type
_entity.pdbx_description
1 polymer ?
#
loop_
_entity_poly.entity_id
_entity_poly.type
_entity_poly.pdbx_seq_one_letter_code
_entity_poly.pdbx_strand_id
1 'polypeptide(L)'
;MAMRKRSGSGSKRHLKEKVVQIYESFFRGEDLTSDNPTFWDEFFLLKPKIPQLEAEIHKLTVEQLNNMKENMNLLVTQCIEMLGQEHHIRLVYALQTFSALLTTMYQRAAQEPSINIKLILLGNENCKMHKLLEHCSSVLSGDVPDSLKSMVIKLLLVIATGVDNIDENPLVEYLMLNSLFEPLIQLLCTSTERQHHGYDVVLLLMFLVNYKKQESANPYVVKLSILDDELALNGLVSKNDYVMSTFGGMQGGGNASGWLSSLTSMVGGIFLTSDDTQPLVRGHRTSGGEEGMLLALYEAAHLNRNFMTTLAHSSSAAASSAPPSPPATLPPHQTPPNLAQIQALDNDQPTNLLVTFFQYCSIVMADTKSEASINKCSLCFITLTCIVEEQFANSIMHDQNLTFKVQLYRLPMRHRKIVPEEPPSQPLASTLIDLLVEFMMCHLLKKFPGELYSLCVGVLLRLLSYQKRGRVRLARDWRPLWAALIALLKFLVTNENTLLKRHNIFVMAQQVVNIFNLFITFGDTFLPTPASYDQLYYELIRMHQVFNNLFYMALRYSTGDGEYKAEALRLANCLVNVRAIIQHFSPKIDSWLNSQNLSTPTEDQILEIVRKNYDSLILKLQEGLESYERYSEREHRPLLVRLVRAAAGGARAASDAAALHRHSAALLSHYTTVA
;
A
#
# COMPACT_ATOMS: atom_id res chain seq x y z
N MET A 1 40.07 -76.94 9.65
CA MET A 1 39.15 -76.22 8.71
C MET A 1 38.99 -74.84 9.18
N ALA A 2 39.66 -73.85 8.51
CA ALA A 2 39.67 -72.45 8.86
C ALA A 2 38.75 -71.67 7.89
N MET A 3 37.67 -71.14 8.45
CA MET A 3 36.77 -70.24 7.67
C MET A 3 37.41 -68.88 7.51
N ARG A 4 37.74 -68.50 6.28
CA ARG A 4 38.12 -67.14 5.89
C ARG A 4 36.94 -66.20 5.89
N LYS A 5 36.93 -65.22 6.83
CA LYS A 5 36.04 -64.04 6.78
C LYS A 5 36.45 -63.15 5.65
N ARG A 6 35.57 -62.97 4.67
CA ARG A 6 35.70 -61.92 3.65
C ARG A 6 35.26 -60.58 4.29
N SER A 7 36.20 -59.67 4.47
CA SER A 7 35.94 -58.27 4.79
C SER A 7 35.56 -57.54 3.48
N GLY A 8 34.27 -57.33 3.31
CA GLY A 8 33.72 -56.47 2.25
C GLY A 8 33.49 -55.09 2.80
N SER A 9 34.55 -54.26 2.86
CA SER A 9 34.41 -52.81 3.04
C SER A 9 34.29 -52.16 1.67
N GLY A 10 33.11 -52.21 1.06
CA GLY A 10 32.74 -51.40 -0.06
C GLY A 10 32.15 -50.08 0.42
N SER A 11 32.96 -49.03 0.55
CA SER A 11 32.41 -47.69 0.67
C SER A 11 31.55 -47.45 -0.58
N LYS A 12 30.25 -47.32 -0.39
CA LYS A 12 29.34 -46.85 -1.45
C LYS A 12 29.81 -45.44 -1.86
N ARG A 13 30.64 -45.32 -2.88
CA ARG A 13 30.86 -44.06 -3.57
C ARG A 13 29.50 -43.63 -4.07
N HIS A 14 28.90 -42.57 -3.46
CA HIS A 14 27.74 -41.92 -4.00
C HIS A 14 28.15 -41.45 -5.40
N LEU A 15 27.62 -42.09 -6.46
CA LEU A 15 27.77 -41.64 -7.83
C LEU A 15 27.17 -40.22 -7.89
N LYS A 16 28.02 -39.22 -8.21
CA LYS A 16 27.55 -37.87 -8.44
C LYS A 16 26.61 -37.83 -9.63
N GLU A 17 25.50 -37.11 -9.53
CA GLU A 17 24.59 -36.94 -10.68
C GLU A 17 25.32 -36.25 -11.86
N LYS A 18 24.96 -36.63 -13.09
CA LYS A 18 25.60 -36.11 -14.34
C LYS A 18 25.61 -34.55 -14.39
N VAL A 19 24.49 -33.90 -13.98
CA VAL A 19 24.37 -32.43 -13.98
C VAL A 19 25.35 -31.76 -13.00
N VAL A 20 25.64 -32.37 -11.85
CA VAL A 20 26.61 -31.84 -10.87
C VAL A 20 28.04 -31.94 -11.42
N GLN A 21 28.36 -33.05 -12.10
CA GLN A 21 29.68 -33.19 -12.77
C GLN A 21 29.87 -32.14 -13.87
N ILE A 22 28.82 -31.87 -14.64
CA ILE A 22 28.82 -30.81 -15.66
C ILE A 22 29.08 -29.45 -15.01
N TYR A 23 28.44 -29.10 -13.90
CA TYR A 23 28.71 -27.84 -13.19
C TYR A 23 30.18 -27.74 -12.75
N GLU A 24 30.72 -28.80 -12.12
CA GLU A 24 32.13 -28.82 -11.69
C GLU A 24 33.09 -28.62 -12.84
N SER A 25 32.86 -29.26 -14.01
CA SER A 25 33.68 -29.10 -15.20
C SER A 25 33.53 -27.72 -15.82
N PHE A 26 32.30 -27.20 -15.93
CA PHE A 26 32.01 -25.89 -16.47
C PHE A 26 32.71 -24.77 -15.69
N PHE A 27 32.60 -24.80 -14.34
CA PHE A 27 33.22 -23.81 -13.47
C PHE A 27 34.74 -23.99 -13.27
N ARG A 28 35.34 -25.09 -13.80
CA ARG A 28 36.79 -25.22 -13.99
C ARG A 28 37.28 -24.65 -15.30
N GLY A 29 36.38 -24.23 -16.18
CA GLY A 29 36.73 -23.66 -17.50
C GLY A 29 36.97 -24.72 -18.59
N GLU A 30 36.47 -25.97 -18.37
CA GLU A 30 36.57 -27.02 -19.38
C GLU A 30 35.60 -26.72 -20.55
N ASP A 31 36.04 -26.93 -21.81
CA ASP A 31 35.16 -26.84 -22.97
C ASP A 31 34.32 -28.12 -23.07
N LEU A 32 33.04 -28.00 -22.79
CA LEU A 32 32.06 -29.10 -22.78
C LEU A 32 31.39 -29.31 -24.15
N THR A 33 31.65 -28.41 -25.10
CA THR A 33 31.04 -28.44 -26.45
C THR A 33 31.93 -29.07 -27.51
N SER A 34 33.24 -29.19 -27.26
CA SER A 34 34.23 -29.71 -28.22
C SER A 34 33.91 -31.11 -28.70
N ASP A 35 33.45 -32.01 -27.82
CA ASP A 35 33.15 -33.39 -28.10
C ASP A 35 31.66 -33.67 -28.39
N ASN A 36 30.76 -32.71 -28.13
CA ASN A 36 29.31 -32.87 -28.28
C ASN A 36 28.67 -31.59 -28.84
N PRO A 37 28.40 -31.48 -30.14
CA PRO A 37 27.73 -30.31 -30.72
C PRO A 37 26.30 -30.06 -30.20
N THR A 38 25.61 -31.10 -29.67
CA THR A 38 24.27 -31.03 -29.10
C THR A 38 24.27 -30.90 -27.58
N PHE A 39 25.42 -30.55 -26.98
CA PHE A 39 25.61 -30.48 -25.54
C PHE A 39 24.54 -29.66 -24.85
N TRP A 40 24.24 -28.45 -25.33
CA TRP A 40 23.24 -27.54 -24.69
C TRP A 40 21.82 -28.08 -24.77
N ASP A 41 21.45 -28.75 -25.86
CA ASP A 41 20.17 -29.39 -26.02
C ASP A 41 19.95 -30.53 -25.00
N GLU A 42 21.01 -31.31 -24.75
CA GLU A 42 20.98 -32.38 -23.74
C GLU A 42 21.06 -31.82 -22.30
N PHE A 43 21.83 -30.75 -22.08
CA PHE A 43 22.03 -30.12 -20.81
C PHE A 43 20.70 -29.63 -20.24
N PHE A 44 19.89 -28.92 -21.03
CA PHE A 44 18.58 -28.43 -20.63
C PHE A 44 17.48 -29.52 -20.57
N LEU A 45 17.78 -30.76 -20.82
CA LEU A 45 16.90 -31.90 -20.49
C LEU A 45 17.24 -32.48 -19.11
N LEU A 46 18.38 -32.13 -18.53
CA LEU A 46 18.74 -32.53 -17.18
C LEU A 46 18.12 -31.58 -16.15
N LYS A 47 17.45 -32.15 -15.12
CA LYS A 47 16.86 -31.35 -14.03
C LYS A 47 17.97 -30.55 -13.32
N PRO A 48 17.88 -29.21 -13.27
CA PRO A 48 18.90 -28.41 -12.62
C PRO A 48 18.94 -28.64 -11.10
N LYS A 49 20.15 -28.69 -10.56
CA LYS A 49 20.45 -28.81 -9.13
C LYS A 49 20.87 -27.45 -8.60
N ILE A 50 19.86 -26.59 -8.31
CA ILE A 50 20.08 -25.21 -7.92
C ILE A 50 21.07 -25.04 -6.76
N PRO A 51 20.98 -25.78 -5.61
CA PRO A 51 21.94 -25.61 -4.52
C PRO A 51 23.38 -25.93 -4.92
N GLN A 52 23.61 -26.85 -5.85
CA GLN A 52 24.94 -27.18 -6.34
C GLN A 52 25.47 -26.10 -7.29
N LEU A 53 24.62 -25.56 -8.17
CA LEU A 53 24.96 -24.45 -9.05
C LEU A 53 25.38 -23.23 -8.22
N GLU A 54 24.59 -22.85 -7.25
CA GLU A 54 24.89 -21.76 -6.32
C GLU A 54 26.20 -22.00 -5.55
N ALA A 55 26.41 -23.22 -5.04
CA ALA A 55 27.64 -23.57 -4.33
C ALA A 55 28.90 -23.47 -5.21
N GLU A 56 28.82 -23.86 -6.49
CA GLU A 56 29.95 -23.70 -7.40
C GLU A 56 30.29 -22.24 -7.69
N ILE A 57 29.27 -21.39 -7.91
CA ILE A 57 29.44 -19.93 -8.07
C ILE A 57 30.03 -19.29 -6.82
N HIS A 58 29.59 -19.69 -5.64
CA HIS A 58 30.11 -19.15 -4.37
C HIS A 58 31.55 -19.53 -4.07
N LYS A 59 32.08 -20.64 -4.64
CA LYS A 59 33.48 -21.04 -4.50
C LYS A 59 34.43 -20.17 -5.28
N LEU A 60 33.97 -19.51 -6.35
CA LEU A 60 34.83 -18.73 -7.24
C LEU A 60 35.29 -17.43 -6.59
N THR A 61 36.55 -17.07 -6.71
CA THR A 61 37.04 -15.73 -6.38
C THR A 61 36.59 -14.72 -7.43
N VAL A 62 36.66 -13.42 -7.10
CA VAL A 62 36.34 -12.35 -8.08
C VAL A 62 37.19 -12.44 -9.35
N GLU A 63 38.49 -12.78 -9.21
CA GLU A 63 39.38 -12.96 -10.33
C GLU A 63 38.95 -14.15 -11.20
N GLN A 64 38.60 -15.28 -10.60
CA GLN A 64 38.09 -16.45 -11.31
C GLN A 64 36.76 -16.14 -12.01
N LEU A 65 35.84 -15.42 -11.38
CA LEU A 65 34.59 -14.96 -12.01
C LEU A 65 34.85 -14.10 -13.24
N ASN A 66 35.82 -13.18 -13.16
CA ASN A 66 36.20 -12.33 -14.30
C ASN A 66 36.85 -13.13 -15.43
N ASN A 67 37.63 -14.16 -15.09
CA ASN A 67 38.24 -15.05 -16.10
C ASN A 67 37.20 -15.95 -16.79
N MET A 68 36.08 -16.26 -16.08
CA MET A 68 35.00 -17.09 -16.61
C MET A 68 33.87 -16.31 -17.28
N LYS A 69 34.01 -15.00 -17.47
CA LYS A 69 32.95 -14.14 -18.05
C LYS A 69 32.45 -14.67 -19.41
N GLU A 70 33.31 -15.23 -20.24
CA GLU A 70 32.91 -15.77 -21.56
C GLU A 70 32.05 -17.02 -21.43
N ASN A 71 32.39 -17.93 -20.52
CA ASN A 71 31.59 -19.12 -20.23
C ASN A 71 30.25 -18.75 -19.61
N MET A 72 30.23 -17.82 -18.62
CA MET A 72 29.01 -17.32 -17.99
C MET A 72 28.09 -16.65 -19.02
N ASN A 73 28.68 -15.87 -19.90
CA ASN A 73 28.00 -15.20 -21.00
C ASN A 73 27.40 -16.19 -22.00
N LEU A 74 28.13 -17.27 -22.30
CA LEU A 74 27.66 -18.37 -23.17
C LEU A 74 26.47 -19.09 -22.51
N LEU A 75 26.57 -19.43 -21.22
CA LEU A 75 25.46 -20.06 -20.48
C LEU A 75 24.21 -19.20 -20.52
N VAL A 76 24.33 -17.88 -20.28
CA VAL A 76 23.20 -16.95 -20.36
C VAL A 76 22.59 -16.89 -21.75
N THR A 77 23.45 -16.86 -22.79
CA THR A 77 23.02 -16.89 -24.20
C THR A 77 22.22 -18.15 -24.49
N GLN A 78 22.70 -19.30 -24.08
CA GLN A 78 22.00 -20.57 -24.26
C GLN A 78 20.69 -20.65 -23.49
N CYS A 79 20.65 -20.12 -22.26
CA CYS A 79 19.38 -20.00 -21.53
C CYS A 79 18.34 -19.15 -22.29
N ILE A 80 18.76 -18.01 -22.87
CA ILE A 80 17.89 -17.13 -23.66
C ILE A 80 17.40 -17.80 -24.93
N GLU A 81 18.26 -18.52 -25.64
CA GLU A 81 17.89 -19.25 -26.86
C GLU A 81 16.88 -20.36 -26.59
N MET A 82 17.01 -21.07 -25.45
CA MET A 82 16.05 -22.09 -25.05
C MET A 82 14.68 -21.53 -24.76
N LEU A 83 14.57 -20.27 -24.35
CA LEU A 83 13.30 -19.60 -24.12
C LEU A 83 12.49 -19.36 -25.42
N GLY A 84 13.15 -19.28 -26.54
CA GLY A 84 12.50 -19.16 -27.86
C GLY A 84 12.11 -20.50 -28.51
N GLN A 85 12.43 -21.66 -27.89
CA GLN A 85 12.11 -22.97 -28.41
C GLN A 85 10.73 -23.46 -27.94
N GLU A 86 10.05 -24.28 -28.76
CA GLU A 86 8.76 -24.88 -28.41
C GLU A 86 8.87 -26.04 -27.38
N HIS A 87 10.08 -26.43 -27.00
CA HIS A 87 10.31 -27.55 -26.10
C HIS A 87 10.17 -27.14 -24.62
N HIS A 88 8.99 -27.31 -24.05
CA HIS A 88 8.61 -26.83 -22.69
C HIS A 88 9.56 -27.26 -21.57
N ILE A 89 10.11 -28.50 -21.58
CA ILE A 89 11.03 -28.96 -20.52
C ILE A 89 12.34 -28.17 -20.56
N ARG A 90 12.94 -27.96 -21.78
CA ARG A 90 14.14 -27.16 -21.92
C ARG A 90 13.93 -25.73 -21.47
N LEU A 91 12.80 -25.16 -21.86
CA LEU A 91 12.39 -23.79 -21.46
C LEU A 91 12.28 -23.66 -19.93
N VAL A 92 11.61 -24.60 -19.26
CA VAL A 92 11.48 -24.60 -17.78
C VAL A 92 12.84 -24.70 -17.09
N TYR A 93 13.71 -25.60 -17.55
CA TYR A 93 15.02 -25.78 -16.94
C TYR A 93 15.98 -24.64 -17.25
N ALA A 94 15.88 -24.02 -18.42
CA ALA A 94 16.61 -22.79 -18.76
C ALA A 94 16.18 -21.62 -17.85
N LEU A 95 14.86 -21.39 -17.64
CA LEU A 95 14.34 -20.38 -16.70
C LEU A 95 14.85 -20.60 -15.28
N GLN A 96 14.83 -21.85 -14.78
CA GLN A 96 15.33 -22.17 -13.45
C GLN A 96 16.84 -21.89 -13.32
N THR A 97 17.63 -22.34 -14.30
CA THR A 97 19.06 -22.14 -14.31
C THR A 97 19.42 -20.66 -14.37
N PHE A 98 18.76 -19.91 -15.23
CA PHE A 98 19.00 -18.48 -15.39
C PHE A 98 18.57 -17.67 -14.15
N SER A 99 17.41 -17.98 -13.57
CA SER A 99 16.96 -17.32 -12.33
C SER A 99 17.91 -17.57 -11.16
N ALA A 100 18.39 -18.82 -11.00
CA ALA A 100 19.36 -19.17 -9.97
C ALA A 100 20.70 -18.46 -10.19
N LEU A 101 21.19 -18.43 -11.43
CA LEU A 101 22.41 -17.72 -11.81
C LEU A 101 22.32 -16.23 -11.46
N LEU A 102 21.23 -15.55 -11.87
CA LEU A 102 21.00 -14.14 -11.56
C LEU A 102 20.94 -13.88 -10.06
N THR A 103 20.16 -14.68 -9.32
CA THR A 103 20.02 -14.53 -7.86
C THR A 103 21.36 -14.65 -7.16
N THR A 104 22.15 -15.67 -7.52
CA THR A 104 23.47 -15.90 -6.92
C THR A 104 24.45 -14.79 -7.27
N MET A 105 24.44 -14.31 -8.51
CA MET A 105 25.30 -13.19 -8.94
C MET A 105 24.95 -11.89 -8.24
N TYR A 106 23.67 -11.59 -8.02
CA TYR A 106 23.24 -10.44 -7.23
C TYR A 106 23.68 -10.55 -5.77
N GLN A 107 23.54 -11.73 -5.16
CA GLN A 107 24.02 -11.98 -3.79
C GLN A 107 25.53 -11.77 -3.67
N ARG A 108 26.30 -12.24 -4.65
CA ARG A 108 27.74 -12.06 -4.70
C ARG A 108 28.15 -10.59 -4.89
N ALA A 109 27.48 -9.88 -5.80
CA ALA A 109 27.74 -8.46 -6.03
C ALA A 109 27.37 -7.57 -4.84
N ALA A 110 26.38 -7.96 -4.04
CA ALA A 110 26.05 -7.27 -2.80
C ALA A 110 27.16 -7.41 -1.73
N GLN A 111 27.89 -8.53 -1.73
CA GLN A 111 29.03 -8.78 -0.83
C GLN A 111 30.33 -8.18 -1.38
N GLU A 112 30.53 -8.19 -2.68
CA GLU A 112 31.75 -7.80 -3.38
C GLU A 112 31.43 -6.78 -4.50
N PRO A 113 31.45 -5.46 -4.19
CA PRO A 113 31.02 -4.41 -5.14
C PRO A 113 31.89 -4.31 -6.42
N SER A 114 33.04 -4.98 -6.45
CA SER A 114 33.89 -5.09 -7.64
C SER A 114 33.32 -5.98 -8.73
N ILE A 115 32.29 -6.78 -8.45
CA ILE A 115 31.63 -7.66 -9.40
C ILE A 115 30.70 -6.84 -10.31
N ASN A 116 31.03 -6.79 -11.61
CA ASN A 116 30.15 -6.17 -12.60
C ASN A 116 29.23 -7.21 -13.23
N ILE A 117 28.01 -7.31 -12.71
CA ILE A 117 27.00 -8.29 -13.16
C ILE A 117 26.75 -8.19 -14.69
N LYS A 118 26.55 -6.95 -15.19
CA LYS A 118 26.28 -6.71 -16.60
C LYS A 118 27.40 -7.28 -17.50
N LEU A 119 28.65 -6.99 -17.14
CA LEU A 119 29.79 -7.45 -17.91
C LEU A 119 29.96 -8.97 -17.88
N ILE A 120 29.76 -9.59 -16.71
CA ILE A 120 29.93 -11.02 -16.52
C ILE A 120 28.83 -11.83 -17.22
N LEU A 121 27.58 -11.41 -17.12
CA LEU A 121 26.45 -12.17 -17.64
C LEU A 121 26.09 -11.84 -19.09
N LEU A 122 26.22 -10.59 -19.50
CA LEU A 122 25.81 -10.14 -20.84
C LEU A 122 26.98 -9.78 -21.76
N GLY A 123 28.15 -9.50 -21.19
CA GLY A 123 29.27 -8.95 -21.95
C GLY A 123 28.97 -7.54 -22.44
N ASN A 124 29.45 -7.21 -23.63
CA ASN A 124 29.24 -5.93 -24.29
C ASN A 124 28.02 -5.92 -25.23
N GLU A 125 27.27 -7.01 -25.31
CA GLU A 125 26.19 -7.20 -26.27
C GLU A 125 24.82 -6.87 -25.66
N ASN A 126 24.23 -5.77 -26.07
CA ASN A 126 22.88 -5.38 -25.63
C ASN A 126 21.77 -6.23 -26.27
N CYS A 127 22.04 -6.92 -27.37
CA CYS A 127 21.05 -7.71 -28.10
C CYS A 127 20.49 -8.90 -27.31
N LYS A 128 21.24 -9.45 -26.35
CA LYS A 128 20.79 -10.59 -25.52
C LYS A 128 19.63 -10.25 -24.65
N MET A 129 19.68 -9.11 -23.98
CA MET A 129 18.53 -8.66 -23.16
C MET A 129 17.30 -8.33 -24.02
N HIS A 130 17.51 -7.78 -25.21
CA HIS A 130 16.40 -7.56 -26.15
C HIS A 130 15.70 -8.88 -26.51
N LYS A 131 16.46 -9.91 -26.92
CA LYS A 131 15.91 -11.24 -27.20
C LYS A 131 15.21 -11.85 -25.99
N LEU A 132 15.81 -11.74 -24.79
CA LEU A 132 15.18 -12.21 -23.56
C LEU A 132 13.80 -11.59 -23.36
N LEU A 133 13.70 -10.26 -23.47
CA LEU A 133 12.45 -9.53 -23.25
C LEU A 133 11.42 -9.80 -24.35
N GLU A 134 11.86 -10.03 -25.59
CA GLU A 134 11.00 -10.47 -26.69
C GLU A 134 10.39 -11.85 -26.41
N HIS A 135 11.20 -12.83 -25.97
CA HIS A 135 10.70 -14.14 -25.56
C HIS A 135 9.78 -14.05 -24.34
N CYS A 136 10.15 -13.26 -23.33
CA CYS A 136 9.25 -13.02 -22.18
C CYS A 136 7.90 -12.44 -22.62
N SER A 137 7.91 -11.45 -23.50
CA SER A 137 6.69 -10.84 -24.05
C SER A 137 5.83 -11.88 -24.80
N SER A 138 6.45 -12.71 -25.63
CA SER A 138 5.76 -13.78 -26.36
C SER A 138 5.11 -14.79 -25.41
N VAL A 139 5.80 -15.22 -24.36
CA VAL A 139 5.24 -16.14 -23.35
C VAL A 139 4.09 -15.50 -22.58
N LEU A 140 4.23 -14.23 -22.14
CA LEU A 140 3.19 -13.55 -21.36
C LEU A 140 1.91 -13.30 -22.17
N SER A 141 2.05 -13.02 -23.47
CA SER A 141 0.90 -12.78 -24.39
C SER A 141 0.35 -14.06 -25.04
N GLY A 142 1.09 -15.17 -24.97
CA GLY A 142 0.75 -16.42 -25.60
C GLY A 142 -0.26 -17.25 -24.81
N ASP A 143 -0.87 -18.22 -25.50
CA ASP A 143 -1.73 -19.25 -24.89
C ASP A 143 -0.85 -20.40 -24.36
N VAL A 144 -0.21 -20.16 -23.22
CA VAL A 144 0.69 -21.09 -22.54
C VAL A 144 0.22 -21.31 -21.10
N PRO A 145 0.64 -22.44 -20.45
CA PRO A 145 0.23 -22.73 -19.07
C PRO A 145 0.57 -21.60 -18.10
N ASP A 146 -0.34 -21.29 -17.16
CA ASP A 146 -0.19 -20.26 -16.12
C ASP A 146 1.12 -20.40 -15.32
N SER A 147 1.52 -21.64 -15.04
CA SER A 147 2.78 -21.88 -14.31
C SER A 147 4.02 -21.43 -15.10
N LEU A 148 3.98 -21.43 -16.43
CA LEU A 148 5.05 -20.88 -17.25
C LEU A 148 5.05 -19.35 -17.22
N LYS A 149 3.89 -18.70 -17.36
CA LYS A 149 3.75 -17.25 -17.18
C LYS A 149 4.25 -16.81 -15.80
N SER A 150 3.88 -17.56 -14.74
CA SER A 150 4.38 -17.31 -13.39
C SER A 150 5.91 -17.36 -13.29
N MET A 151 6.54 -18.33 -13.93
CA MET A 151 8.02 -18.44 -13.93
C MET A 151 8.69 -17.25 -14.62
N VAL A 152 8.13 -16.79 -15.74
CA VAL A 152 8.63 -15.60 -16.46
C VAL A 152 8.46 -14.35 -15.60
N ILE A 153 7.31 -14.15 -14.96
CA ILE A 153 7.09 -13.00 -14.07
C ILE A 153 8.06 -13.05 -12.88
N LYS A 154 8.32 -14.23 -12.31
CA LYS A 154 9.31 -14.40 -11.23
C LYS A 154 10.73 -14.08 -11.70
N LEU A 155 11.13 -14.48 -12.90
CA LEU A 155 12.41 -14.08 -13.49
C LEU A 155 12.51 -12.55 -13.62
N LEU A 156 11.47 -11.89 -14.13
CA LEU A 156 11.44 -10.43 -14.24
C LEU A 156 11.50 -9.73 -12.87
N LEU A 157 10.85 -10.30 -11.85
CA LEU A 157 10.96 -9.80 -10.46
C LEU A 157 12.39 -9.97 -9.93
N VAL A 158 13.06 -11.10 -10.19
CA VAL A 158 14.46 -11.29 -9.81
C VAL A 158 15.35 -10.24 -10.49
N ILE A 159 15.11 -9.95 -11.78
CA ILE A 159 15.83 -8.90 -12.48
C ILE A 159 15.57 -7.53 -11.84
N ALA A 160 14.30 -7.19 -11.57
CA ALA A 160 13.92 -5.87 -11.06
C ALA A 160 14.42 -5.63 -9.62
N THR A 161 14.40 -6.66 -8.76
CA THR A 161 14.67 -6.51 -7.32
C THR A 161 16.03 -7.04 -6.89
N GLY A 162 16.89 -7.43 -7.80
CA GLY A 162 18.19 -8.06 -7.49
C GLY A 162 19.13 -7.17 -6.68
N VAL A 163 19.01 -5.85 -6.77
CA VAL A 163 19.79 -4.86 -6.03
C VAL A 163 18.89 -4.14 -5.01
N ASP A 164 19.45 -3.73 -3.87
CA ASP A 164 18.70 -3.04 -2.83
C ASP A 164 18.13 -1.69 -3.31
N ASN A 165 18.92 -0.93 -4.02
CA ASN A 165 18.48 0.29 -4.67
C ASN A 165 18.16 0.01 -6.14
N ILE A 166 16.88 -0.06 -6.47
CA ILE A 166 16.46 -0.37 -7.85
C ILE A 166 17.02 0.63 -8.87
N ASP A 167 17.25 1.89 -8.51
CA ASP A 167 17.80 2.92 -9.39
C ASP A 167 19.25 2.63 -9.84
N GLU A 168 19.97 1.82 -9.06
CA GLU A 168 21.33 1.40 -9.34
C GLU A 168 21.40 0.07 -10.11
N ASN A 169 20.25 -0.53 -10.42
CA ASN A 169 20.19 -1.83 -11.08
C ASN A 169 20.43 -1.70 -12.60
N PRO A 170 21.58 -2.17 -13.12
CA PRO A 170 21.93 -1.98 -14.52
C PRO A 170 21.07 -2.83 -15.49
N LEU A 171 20.39 -3.87 -15.00
CA LEU A 171 19.56 -4.72 -15.85
C LEU A 171 18.15 -4.16 -16.05
N VAL A 172 17.64 -3.34 -15.13
CA VAL A 172 16.32 -2.70 -15.26
C VAL A 172 16.31 -1.66 -16.38
N GLU A 173 17.46 -1.07 -16.73
CA GLU A 173 17.58 -0.15 -17.86
C GLU A 173 17.09 -0.78 -19.19
N TYR A 174 17.32 -2.07 -19.39
CA TYR A 174 16.84 -2.78 -20.58
C TYR A 174 15.30 -2.93 -20.59
N LEU A 175 14.67 -3.07 -19.42
CA LEU A 175 13.21 -3.08 -19.29
C LEU A 175 12.58 -1.71 -19.63
N MET A 176 13.34 -0.62 -19.47
CA MET A 176 12.89 0.71 -19.90
C MET A 176 12.94 0.86 -21.43
N LEU A 177 13.93 0.25 -22.07
CA LEU A 177 14.09 0.29 -23.54
C LEU A 177 13.09 -0.63 -24.26
N ASN A 178 12.76 -1.77 -23.65
CA ASN A 178 11.87 -2.80 -24.22
C ASN A 178 10.70 -3.01 -23.25
N SER A 179 9.67 -2.20 -23.43
CA SER A 179 8.53 -2.18 -22.50
C SER A 179 7.69 -3.45 -22.57
N LEU A 180 7.51 -4.08 -21.40
CA LEU A 180 6.59 -5.20 -21.18
C LEU A 180 5.23 -4.73 -20.63
N PHE A 181 4.92 -3.44 -20.71
CA PHE A 181 3.72 -2.87 -20.08
C PHE A 181 2.44 -3.54 -20.58
N GLU A 182 2.25 -3.65 -21.89
CA GLU A 182 1.03 -4.21 -22.49
C GLU A 182 0.81 -5.68 -22.10
N PRO A 183 1.81 -6.60 -22.25
CA PRO A 183 1.65 -7.98 -21.79
C PRO A 183 1.34 -8.10 -20.30
N LEU A 184 1.93 -7.25 -19.45
CA LEU A 184 1.67 -7.27 -18.01
C LEU A 184 0.25 -6.76 -17.68
N ILE A 185 -0.20 -5.70 -18.34
CA ILE A 185 -1.55 -5.16 -18.15
C ILE A 185 -2.61 -6.17 -18.62
N GLN A 186 -2.38 -6.87 -19.72
CA GLN A 186 -3.32 -7.86 -20.23
C GLN A 186 -3.60 -8.99 -19.22
N LEU A 187 -2.61 -9.38 -18.43
CA LEU A 187 -2.79 -10.36 -17.35
C LEU A 187 -3.68 -9.87 -16.20
N LEU A 188 -4.01 -8.59 -16.13
CA LEU A 188 -4.95 -8.03 -15.16
C LEU A 188 -6.39 -7.99 -15.69
N CYS A 189 -6.61 -8.11 -17.02
CA CYS A 189 -7.90 -7.96 -17.63
C CYS A 189 -8.82 -9.14 -17.34
N THR A 190 -8.33 -10.38 -17.37
CA THR A 190 -9.13 -11.59 -17.13
C THR A 190 -9.08 -12.02 -15.67
N SER A 191 -10.21 -12.54 -15.14
CA SER A 191 -10.28 -12.91 -13.72
C SER A 191 -9.38 -14.10 -13.38
N THR A 192 -9.25 -15.08 -14.27
CA THR A 192 -8.40 -16.28 -14.09
C THR A 192 -6.92 -15.91 -14.04
N GLU A 193 -6.40 -15.18 -15.04
CA GLU A 193 -5.01 -14.73 -15.06
C GLU A 193 -4.69 -13.79 -13.89
N ARG A 194 -5.60 -12.87 -13.58
CA ARG A 194 -5.49 -11.97 -12.44
C ARG A 194 -5.38 -12.72 -11.10
N GLN A 195 -6.13 -13.81 -10.91
CA GLN A 195 -6.03 -14.61 -9.69
C GLN A 195 -4.64 -15.24 -9.55
N HIS A 196 -4.08 -15.78 -10.62
CA HIS A 196 -2.78 -16.46 -10.59
C HIS A 196 -1.60 -15.50 -10.59
N HIS A 197 -1.64 -14.44 -11.42
CA HIS A 197 -0.49 -13.58 -11.69
C HIS A 197 -0.60 -12.17 -11.13
N GLY A 198 -1.82 -11.69 -10.86
CA GLY A 198 -2.10 -10.27 -10.61
C GLY A 198 -1.26 -9.65 -9.49
N TYR A 199 -0.95 -10.39 -8.41
CA TYR A 199 -0.10 -9.88 -7.33
C TYR A 199 1.33 -9.59 -7.82
N ASP A 200 1.96 -10.56 -8.47
CA ASP A 200 3.33 -10.44 -8.96
C ASP A 200 3.44 -9.41 -10.09
N VAL A 201 2.40 -9.31 -10.94
CA VAL A 201 2.31 -8.29 -12.01
C VAL A 201 2.23 -6.89 -11.44
N VAL A 202 1.33 -6.63 -10.48
CA VAL A 202 1.18 -5.32 -9.85
C VAL A 202 2.46 -4.92 -9.13
N LEU A 203 3.09 -5.87 -8.42
CA LEU A 203 4.35 -5.65 -7.73
C LEU A 203 5.49 -5.33 -8.72
N LEU A 204 5.60 -6.06 -9.83
CA LEU A 204 6.59 -5.79 -10.88
C LEU A 204 6.37 -4.41 -11.52
N LEU A 205 5.13 -4.08 -11.88
CA LEU A 205 4.79 -2.75 -12.42
C LEU A 205 5.17 -1.64 -11.46
N MET A 206 4.93 -1.82 -10.16
CA MET A 206 5.32 -0.85 -9.13
C MET A 206 6.83 -0.61 -9.12
N PHE A 207 7.67 -1.66 -9.22
CA PHE A 207 9.13 -1.48 -9.31
C PHE A 207 9.55 -0.77 -10.60
N LEU A 208 8.96 -1.13 -11.74
CA LEU A 208 9.28 -0.53 -13.02
C LEU A 208 8.86 0.95 -13.10
N VAL A 209 7.71 1.31 -12.52
CA VAL A 209 7.26 2.70 -12.40
C VAL A 209 8.22 3.53 -11.54
N ASN A 210 8.75 2.95 -10.46
CA ASN A 210 9.62 3.67 -9.53
C ASN A 210 11.09 3.75 -9.96
N TYR A 211 11.52 2.98 -10.99
CA TYR A 211 12.90 3.02 -11.49
C TYR A 211 13.24 4.39 -12.07
N LYS A 212 14.20 5.10 -11.47
CA LYS A 212 14.65 6.46 -11.87
C LYS A 212 13.50 7.40 -12.25
N LYS A 213 12.37 7.29 -11.55
CA LYS A 213 11.10 7.95 -11.86
C LYS A 213 11.23 9.47 -12.06
N GLN A 214 12.15 10.10 -11.34
CA GLN A 214 12.34 11.56 -11.38
C GLN A 214 13.62 12.01 -12.12
N GLU A 215 14.44 11.07 -12.57
CA GLU A 215 15.74 11.35 -13.19
C GLU A 215 15.69 11.20 -14.71
N SER A 216 14.81 10.34 -15.21
CA SER A 216 14.69 10.05 -16.64
C SER A 216 13.22 9.91 -17.06
N ALA A 217 12.95 9.98 -18.37
CA ALA A 217 11.64 9.66 -18.92
C ALA A 217 11.36 8.16 -18.76
N ASN A 218 10.59 7.79 -17.75
CA ASN A 218 10.21 6.41 -17.49
C ASN A 218 8.97 6.04 -18.32
N PRO A 219 9.06 5.08 -19.27
CA PRO A 219 7.94 4.72 -20.14
C PRO A 219 6.77 4.08 -19.38
N TYR A 220 7.02 3.41 -18.25
CA TYR A 220 5.96 2.82 -17.43
C TYR A 220 5.15 3.89 -16.70
N VAL A 221 5.78 4.97 -16.24
CA VAL A 221 5.08 6.14 -15.68
C VAL A 221 4.14 6.74 -16.71
N VAL A 222 4.64 6.96 -17.95
CA VAL A 222 3.84 7.54 -19.03
C VAL A 222 2.65 6.63 -19.37
N LYS A 223 2.91 5.33 -19.59
CA LYS A 223 1.86 4.37 -19.96
C LYS A 223 0.83 4.17 -18.85
N LEU A 224 1.26 4.10 -17.58
CA LEU A 224 0.33 4.01 -16.46
C LEU A 224 -0.53 5.28 -16.35
N SER A 225 0.03 6.46 -16.58
CA SER A 225 -0.70 7.73 -16.46
C SER A 225 -1.80 7.91 -17.51
N ILE A 226 -1.66 7.28 -18.69
CA ILE A 226 -2.63 7.37 -19.80
C ILE A 226 -3.49 6.10 -19.94
N LEU A 227 -3.28 5.10 -19.07
CA LEU A 227 -4.05 3.85 -19.13
C LEU A 227 -5.54 4.15 -18.94
N ASP A 228 -6.37 3.75 -19.91
CA ASP A 228 -7.82 3.93 -19.95
C ASP A 228 -8.61 2.61 -20.09
N ASP A 229 -7.91 1.48 -20.20
CA ASP A 229 -8.55 0.16 -20.27
C ASP A 229 -9.26 -0.14 -18.93
N GLU A 230 -10.60 -0.18 -19.00
CA GLU A 230 -11.47 -0.38 -17.84
C GLU A 230 -11.23 -1.75 -17.19
N LEU A 231 -10.99 -2.81 -17.96
CA LEU A 231 -10.76 -4.16 -17.44
C LEU A 231 -9.44 -4.22 -16.66
N ALA A 232 -8.40 -3.59 -17.19
CA ALA A 232 -7.10 -3.50 -16.54
C ALA A 232 -7.18 -2.67 -15.24
N LEU A 233 -7.85 -1.51 -15.29
CA LEU A 233 -8.05 -0.65 -14.12
C LEU A 233 -8.87 -1.34 -13.03
N ASN A 234 -9.95 -2.03 -13.39
CA ASN A 234 -10.71 -2.88 -12.48
C ASN A 234 -9.86 -4.03 -11.92
N GLY A 235 -8.95 -4.56 -12.72
CA GLY A 235 -7.98 -5.56 -12.29
C GLY A 235 -7.02 -5.05 -11.21
N LEU A 236 -6.50 -3.84 -11.38
CA LEU A 236 -5.67 -3.15 -10.37
C LEU A 236 -6.47 -2.91 -9.08
N VAL A 237 -7.70 -2.41 -9.17
CA VAL A 237 -8.60 -2.19 -8.03
C VAL A 237 -8.84 -3.49 -7.28
N SER A 238 -9.31 -4.54 -7.95
CA SER A 238 -9.65 -5.84 -7.34
C SER A 238 -8.46 -6.48 -6.66
N LYS A 239 -7.26 -6.37 -7.23
CA LYS A 239 -6.06 -6.99 -6.65
C LYS A 239 -5.57 -6.25 -5.42
N ASN A 240 -5.60 -4.93 -5.44
CA ASN A 240 -5.29 -4.12 -4.26
C ASN A 240 -6.29 -4.37 -3.13
N ASP A 241 -7.58 -4.43 -3.44
CA ASP A 241 -8.65 -4.72 -2.48
C ASP A 241 -8.43 -6.09 -1.80
N TYR A 242 -8.19 -7.14 -2.59
CA TYR A 242 -7.92 -8.48 -2.07
C TYR A 242 -6.71 -8.53 -1.13
N VAL A 243 -5.60 -7.89 -1.50
CA VAL A 243 -4.38 -7.90 -0.70
C VAL A 243 -4.57 -7.11 0.59
N MET A 244 -5.17 -5.92 0.53
CA MET A 244 -5.41 -5.10 1.71
C MET A 244 -6.39 -5.73 2.70
N SER A 245 -7.45 -6.38 2.23
CA SER A 245 -8.39 -7.12 3.07
C SER A 245 -7.71 -8.27 3.80
N THR A 246 -6.83 -9.00 3.11
CA THR A 246 -6.07 -10.13 3.67
C THR A 246 -5.08 -9.69 4.75
N PHE A 247 -4.30 -8.62 4.51
CA PHE A 247 -3.35 -8.10 5.49
C PHE A 247 -4.04 -7.44 6.68
N GLY A 248 -5.12 -6.71 6.46
CA GLY A 248 -5.93 -6.12 7.52
C GLY A 248 -6.51 -7.16 8.47
N GLY A 249 -6.98 -8.31 7.96
CA GLY A 249 -7.48 -9.41 8.76
C GLY A 249 -6.45 -10.06 9.69
N MET A 250 -5.17 -10.03 9.33
CA MET A 250 -4.09 -10.68 10.09
C MET A 250 -3.57 -9.87 11.29
N GLN A 251 -3.50 -8.55 11.17
CA GLN A 251 -2.95 -7.70 12.24
C GLN A 251 -3.94 -7.42 13.37
N GLY A 252 -5.26 -7.53 13.10
CA GLY A 252 -6.31 -7.36 14.11
C GLY A 252 -6.48 -8.50 15.11
N GLY A 253 -5.70 -9.57 15.02
CA GLY A 253 -5.86 -10.84 15.74
C GLY A 253 -5.52 -10.89 17.23
N GLY A 254 -5.33 -9.77 17.91
CA GLY A 254 -5.17 -9.68 19.35
C GLY A 254 -6.47 -9.24 20.06
N ASN A 255 -7.35 -10.15 20.46
CA ASN A 255 -8.58 -9.94 21.24
C ASN A 255 -9.80 -9.30 20.53
N ALA A 256 -9.84 -9.20 19.22
CA ALA A 256 -11.06 -8.81 18.48
C ALA A 256 -11.70 -10.03 17.78
N SER A 257 -11.97 -11.07 18.53
CA SER A 257 -12.34 -12.43 18.02
C SER A 257 -13.76 -12.57 17.46
N GLY A 258 -14.46 -11.49 17.18
CA GLY A 258 -15.86 -11.60 16.76
C GLY A 258 -16.17 -11.19 15.32
N TRP A 259 -15.56 -10.14 14.78
CA TRP A 259 -15.95 -9.56 13.50
C TRP A 259 -14.98 -9.85 12.33
N LEU A 260 -13.67 -9.98 12.64
CA LEU A 260 -12.67 -10.42 11.65
C LEU A 260 -12.84 -11.90 11.27
N SER A 261 -13.33 -12.73 12.20
CA SER A 261 -13.69 -14.11 11.89
C SER A 261 -14.91 -14.20 10.95
N SER A 262 -15.78 -13.19 10.93
CA SER A 262 -16.89 -13.13 9.97
C SER A 262 -16.42 -12.78 8.55
N LEU A 263 -15.43 -11.89 8.40
CA LEU A 263 -14.79 -11.61 7.10
C LEU A 263 -13.91 -12.78 6.64
N THR A 264 -13.17 -13.41 7.56
CA THR A 264 -12.38 -14.63 7.26
C THR A 264 -13.26 -15.84 7.03
N SER A 265 -14.45 -15.95 7.62
CA SER A 265 -15.38 -17.04 7.33
C SER A 265 -16.11 -16.86 5.99
N MET A 266 -16.35 -15.62 5.54
CA MET A 266 -16.82 -15.37 4.16
C MET A 266 -15.76 -15.68 3.11
N VAL A 267 -14.47 -15.46 3.41
CA VAL A 267 -13.35 -15.80 2.50
C VAL A 267 -12.80 -17.20 2.78
N GLY A 268 -12.89 -17.69 4.02
CA GLY A 268 -12.34 -18.98 4.45
C GLY A 268 -13.20 -20.21 4.14
N GLY A 269 -14.46 -20.04 3.78
CA GLY A 269 -15.35 -21.12 3.35
C GLY A 269 -14.94 -21.79 2.03
N ILE A 270 -13.99 -21.21 1.29
CA ILE A 270 -13.49 -21.74 0.01
C ILE A 270 -12.26 -22.65 0.20
N PHE A 271 -11.64 -22.68 1.41
CA PHE A 271 -10.34 -23.34 1.63
C PHE A 271 -10.39 -24.62 2.48
N LEU A 272 -11.56 -25.19 2.76
CA LEU A 272 -11.69 -26.39 3.60
C LEU A 272 -12.18 -27.64 2.83
N THR A 273 -11.71 -27.86 1.61
CA THR A 273 -11.81 -29.19 1.00
C THR A 273 -10.56 -29.50 0.18
N SER A 274 -9.81 -30.46 0.67
CA SER A 274 -8.68 -31.17 0.08
C SER A 274 -7.28 -30.65 0.43
N ASP A 275 -6.54 -31.57 0.99
CA ASP A 275 -5.26 -31.50 1.73
C ASP A 275 -4.01 -31.13 0.91
N ASP A 276 -4.12 -30.71 -0.37
CA ASP A 276 -2.94 -30.57 -1.26
C ASP A 276 -2.77 -29.21 -1.94
N THR A 277 -3.61 -28.20 -1.70
CA THR A 277 -3.53 -26.90 -2.42
C THR A 277 -3.16 -25.68 -1.56
N GLN A 278 -2.70 -25.90 -0.32
CA GLN A 278 -2.39 -24.80 0.62
C GLN A 278 -1.06 -24.02 0.44
N PRO A 279 -0.12 -24.28 -0.50
CA PRO A 279 1.15 -23.58 -0.50
C PRO A 279 1.18 -22.21 -1.18
N LEU A 280 0.22 -21.88 -2.06
CA LEU A 280 0.30 -20.64 -2.88
C LEU A 280 0.03 -19.35 -2.09
N VAL A 281 -0.83 -19.39 -1.07
CA VAL A 281 -1.19 -18.21 -0.26
C VAL A 281 -0.14 -17.89 0.80
N ARG A 282 0.66 -18.88 1.24
CA ARG A 282 1.71 -18.66 2.27
C ARG A 282 2.93 -17.89 1.80
N GLY A 283 3.23 -17.87 0.48
CA GLY A 283 4.38 -17.15 -0.09
C GLY A 283 4.27 -15.63 -0.07
N HIS A 284 3.06 -15.08 0.01
CA HIS A 284 2.80 -13.62 -0.03
C HIS A 284 2.85 -12.93 1.35
N ARG A 285 3.22 -13.65 2.40
CA ARG A 285 3.12 -13.20 3.82
C ARG A 285 4.35 -12.45 4.34
N THR A 286 5.26 -12.00 3.48
CA THR A 286 6.41 -11.21 3.90
C THR A 286 6.00 -9.75 4.10
N SER A 287 6.56 -9.09 5.12
CA SER A 287 6.32 -7.67 5.43
C SER A 287 6.49 -6.76 4.19
N GLY A 288 7.44 -7.07 3.32
CA GLY A 288 7.70 -6.28 2.11
C GLY A 288 6.63 -6.37 1.01
N GLY A 289 5.83 -7.45 0.98
CA GLY A 289 4.74 -7.61 0.01
C GLY A 289 3.58 -6.64 0.26
N GLU A 290 3.27 -6.37 1.52
CA GLU A 290 2.27 -5.40 1.93
C GLU A 290 2.65 -3.97 1.50
N GLU A 291 3.91 -3.58 1.76
CA GLU A 291 4.45 -2.27 1.40
C GLU A 291 4.45 -2.05 -0.11
N GLY A 292 4.78 -3.10 -0.88
CA GLY A 292 4.75 -3.04 -2.34
C GLY A 292 3.35 -2.80 -2.91
N MET A 293 2.32 -3.44 -2.35
CA MET A 293 0.94 -3.23 -2.80
C MET A 293 0.39 -1.86 -2.38
N LEU A 294 0.73 -1.37 -1.20
CA LEU A 294 0.37 -0.01 -0.78
C LEU A 294 1.04 1.05 -1.67
N LEU A 295 2.31 0.84 -2.06
CA LEU A 295 2.99 1.67 -3.04
C LEU A 295 2.31 1.61 -4.41
N ALA A 296 1.90 0.43 -4.87
CA ALA A 296 1.20 0.28 -6.14
C ALA A 296 -0.14 1.04 -6.15
N LEU A 297 -0.89 1.00 -5.04
CA LEU A 297 -2.10 1.81 -4.88
C LEU A 297 -1.79 3.31 -4.93
N TYR A 298 -0.76 3.73 -4.23
CA TYR A 298 -0.31 5.13 -4.27
C TYR A 298 0.04 5.57 -5.69
N GLU A 299 0.84 4.78 -6.42
CA GLU A 299 1.23 5.09 -7.79
C GLU A 299 0.03 5.18 -8.74
N ALA A 300 -0.90 4.23 -8.65
CA ALA A 300 -2.11 4.25 -9.45
C ALA A 300 -2.98 5.48 -9.13
N ALA A 301 -3.18 5.79 -7.85
CA ALA A 301 -3.96 6.95 -7.41
C ALA A 301 -3.30 8.31 -7.76
N HIS A 302 -1.96 8.36 -7.71
CA HIS A 302 -1.21 9.59 -7.99
C HIS A 302 -1.07 9.87 -9.48
N LEU A 303 -0.83 8.84 -10.30
CA LEU A 303 -0.50 8.98 -11.71
C LEU A 303 -1.72 8.93 -12.64
N ASN A 304 -2.74 8.14 -12.31
CA ASN A 304 -3.83 7.82 -13.24
C ASN A 304 -5.19 8.34 -12.77
N ARG A 305 -5.75 9.31 -13.50
CA ARG A 305 -7.08 9.86 -13.21
C ARG A 305 -8.20 8.87 -13.50
N ASN A 306 -8.06 8.02 -14.53
CA ASN A 306 -9.04 7.01 -14.87
C ASN A 306 -9.13 5.93 -13.79
N PHE A 307 -8.01 5.61 -13.12
CA PHE A 307 -8.00 4.75 -11.95
C PHE A 307 -8.88 5.31 -10.83
N MET A 308 -8.79 6.62 -10.57
CA MET A 308 -9.64 7.28 -9.56
C MET A 308 -11.11 7.24 -9.93
N THR A 309 -11.43 7.33 -11.22
CA THR A 309 -12.79 7.19 -11.73
C THR A 309 -13.30 5.75 -11.55
N THR A 310 -12.49 4.76 -11.91
CA THR A 310 -12.83 3.34 -11.73
C THR A 310 -13.00 2.97 -10.27
N LEU A 311 -12.11 3.44 -9.40
CA LEU A 311 -12.20 3.29 -7.95
C LEU A 311 -13.54 3.78 -7.39
N ALA A 312 -14.04 4.87 -7.92
CA ALA A 312 -15.27 5.51 -7.53
C ALA A 312 -16.51 4.80 -8.11
N HIS A 313 -16.47 4.36 -9.38
CA HIS A 313 -17.56 3.65 -10.04
C HIS A 313 -17.80 2.24 -9.50
N SER A 314 -16.78 1.53 -9.06
CA SER A 314 -16.94 0.22 -8.40
C SER A 314 -17.88 0.29 -7.20
N SER A 315 -18.04 1.50 -6.62
CA SER A 315 -18.97 1.79 -5.53
C SER A 315 -20.43 1.90 -5.98
N SER A 316 -20.70 2.40 -7.21
CA SER A 316 -22.06 2.69 -7.67
C SER A 316 -22.79 1.45 -8.19
N ALA A 317 -22.07 0.48 -8.73
CA ALA A 317 -22.65 -0.76 -9.22
C ALA A 317 -23.26 -1.62 -8.07
N ALA A 318 -22.71 -1.54 -6.87
CA ALA A 318 -23.26 -2.22 -5.69
C ALA A 318 -24.54 -1.56 -5.15
N ALA A 319 -24.73 -0.25 -5.38
CA ALA A 319 -25.91 0.49 -4.90
C ALA A 319 -27.10 0.44 -5.86
N SER A 320 -26.90 0.07 -7.12
CA SER A 320 -27.94 0.02 -8.16
C SER A 320 -28.62 -1.34 -8.32
N SER A 321 -28.32 -2.36 -7.48
CA SER A 321 -29.10 -3.57 -7.42
C SER A 321 -30.49 -3.26 -6.89
N ALA A 322 -31.48 -3.19 -7.78
CA ALA A 322 -32.90 -3.05 -7.46
C ALA A 322 -33.32 -4.13 -6.44
N PRO A 323 -34.30 -3.85 -5.56
CA PRO A 323 -34.78 -4.85 -4.62
C PRO A 323 -35.21 -6.11 -5.37
N PRO A 324 -34.90 -7.31 -4.87
CA PRO A 324 -35.24 -8.54 -5.53
C PRO A 324 -36.76 -8.59 -5.77
N SER A 325 -37.19 -8.78 -7.01
CA SER A 325 -38.56 -9.05 -7.33
C SER A 325 -39.01 -10.27 -6.53
N PRO A 326 -40.26 -10.30 -6.02
CA PRO A 326 -40.76 -11.42 -5.23
C PRO A 326 -40.61 -12.73 -6.03
N PRO A 327 -40.21 -13.83 -5.38
CA PRO A 327 -39.92 -15.07 -6.08
C PRO A 327 -41.13 -15.57 -6.84
N ALA A 328 -40.98 -15.73 -8.16
CA ALA A 328 -41.94 -16.47 -8.95
C ALA A 328 -42.02 -17.92 -8.43
N THR A 329 -43.20 -18.39 -8.12
CA THR A 329 -43.51 -19.75 -7.65
C THR A 329 -42.88 -20.78 -8.61
N LEU A 330 -41.85 -21.48 -8.17
CA LEU A 330 -41.22 -22.59 -8.89
C LEU A 330 -42.12 -23.84 -8.86
N PRO A 331 -42.19 -24.64 -9.93
CA PRO A 331 -42.89 -25.92 -9.96
C PRO A 331 -42.14 -26.97 -9.08
N PRO A 332 -42.84 -27.98 -8.52
CA PRO A 332 -42.37 -28.80 -7.40
C PRO A 332 -41.43 -29.97 -7.74
N HIS A 333 -40.50 -29.85 -8.65
CA HIS A 333 -39.53 -30.92 -8.96
C HIS A 333 -38.15 -30.40 -9.46
N GLN A 334 -37.49 -29.58 -8.68
CA GLN A 334 -36.05 -29.37 -8.90
C GLN A 334 -35.33 -29.37 -7.54
N THR A 335 -34.35 -30.28 -7.39
CA THR A 335 -33.41 -30.30 -6.28
C THR A 335 -32.75 -28.94 -6.12
N PRO A 336 -32.63 -28.38 -4.89
CA PRO A 336 -31.98 -27.09 -4.68
C PRO A 336 -30.53 -27.14 -5.19
N PRO A 337 -30.03 -26.09 -5.84
CA PRO A 337 -28.63 -26.04 -6.26
C PRO A 337 -27.74 -26.16 -5.06
N ASN A 338 -26.67 -26.94 -5.20
CA ASN A 338 -25.68 -27.21 -4.15
C ASN A 338 -25.14 -25.88 -3.59
N LEU A 339 -25.00 -25.79 -2.28
CA LEU A 339 -24.46 -24.62 -1.56
C LEU A 339 -23.13 -24.11 -2.17
N ALA A 340 -22.33 -25.01 -2.75
CA ALA A 340 -21.10 -24.72 -3.47
C ALA A 340 -21.29 -23.90 -4.76
N GLN A 341 -22.44 -24.04 -5.46
CA GLN A 341 -22.75 -23.25 -6.66
C GLN A 341 -23.27 -21.85 -6.32
N ILE A 342 -23.93 -21.69 -5.16
CA ILE A 342 -24.37 -20.37 -4.68
C ILE A 342 -23.15 -19.57 -4.18
N GLN A 343 -22.17 -20.23 -3.56
CA GLN A 343 -20.92 -19.59 -3.10
C GLN A 343 -19.96 -19.21 -4.24
N ALA A 344 -19.99 -19.91 -5.38
CA ALA A 344 -19.21 -19.57 -6.56
C ALA A 344 -19.74 -18.34 -7.32
N LEU A 345 -21.04 -18.03 -7.20
CA LEU A 345 -21.67 -16.84 -7.79
C LEU A 345 -21.49 -15.57 -6.96
N ASP A 346 -21.20 -15.71 -5.64
CA ASP A 346 -21.04 -14.55 -4.74
C ASP A 346 -19.61 -13.94 -4.75
N ASN A 347 -18.65 -14.60 -5.42
CA ASN A 347 -17.24 -14.16 -5.44
C ASN A 347 -16.92 -13.07 -6.48
N ASP A 348 -17.87 -12.66 -7.30
CA ASP A 348 -17.68 -11.63 -8.34
C ASP A 348 -18.41 -10.30 -7.98
N GLN A 349 -18.85 -10.12 -6.73
CA GLN A 349 -19.39 -8.83 -6.31
C GLN A 349 -18.28 -7.79 -6.27
N PRO A 350 -18.44 -6.65 -6.94
CA PRO A 350 -17.44 -5.58 -6.93
C PRO A 350 -17.26 -5.05 -5.50
N THR A 351 -16.12 -5.36 -4.91
CA THR A 351 -15.72 -4.83 -3.60
C THR A 351 -15.36 -3.35 -3.74
N ASN A 352 -15.66 -2.55 -2.72
CA ASN A 352 -15.31 -1.14 -2.74
C ASN A 352 -13.92 -0.94 -2.11
N LEU A 353 -12.92 -0.72 -2.96
CA LEU A 353 -11.53 -0.54 -2.51
C LEU A 353 -11.37 0.62 -1.50
N LEU A 354 -12.17 1.70 -1.56
CA LEU A 354 -12.11 2.77 -0.57
C LEU A 354 -12.54 2.29 0.82
N VAL A 355 -13.57 1.43 0.90
CA VAL A 355 -14.00 0.82 2.16
C VAL A 355 -12.86 0.00 2.76
N THR A 356 -12.31 -0.92 1.96
CA THR A 356 -11.19 -1.78 2.38
C THR A 356 -9.95 -0.97 2.73
N PHE A 357 -9.66 0.09 1.97
CA PHE A 357 -8.53 0.96 2.24
C PHE A 357 -8.69 1.73 3.55
N PHE A 358 -9.88 2.24 3.87
CA PHE A 358 -10.12 2.91 5.16
C PHE A 358 -10.01 1.95 6.33
N GLN A 359 -10.52 0.71 6.19
CA GLN A 359 -10.32 -0.34 7.18
C GLN A 359 -8.84 -0.65 7.38
N TYR A 360 -8.10 -0.85 6.30
CA TYR A 360 -6.66 -1.06 6.31
C TYR A 360 -5.92 0.11 6.98
N CYS A 361 -6.21 1.35 6.58
CA CYS A 361 -5.64 2.55 7.20
C CYS A 361 -5.88 2.57 8.71
N SER A 362 -7.07 2.22 9.18
CA SER A 362 -7.40 2.23 10.62
C SER A 362 -6.50 1.29 11.43
N ILE A 363 -6.10 0.16 10.84
CA ILE A 363 -5.20 -0.82 11.46
C ILE A 363 -3.75 -0.31 11.44
N VAL A 364 -3.27 0.14 10.27
CA VAL A 364 -1.90 0.66 10.11
C VAL A 364 -1.67 1.89 10.98
N MET A 365 -2.63 2.82 11.00
CA MET A 365 -2.58 4.04 11.79
C MET A 365 -2.64 3.81 13.31
N ALA A 366 -3.02 2.63 13.77
CA ALA A 366 -3.01 2.29 15.18
C ALA A 366 -1.60 2.03 15.74
N ASP A 367 -0.62 1.71 14.88
CA ASP A 367 0.76 1.45 15.30
C ASP A 367 1.74 2.49 14.73
N THR A 368 2.33 3.29 15.62
CA THR A 368 3.37 4.29 15.32
C THR A 368 4.65 4.06 16.11
N LYS A 369 4.95 2.79 16.50
CA LYS A 369 6.06 2.49 17.41
C LYS A 369 7.40 2.35 16.69
N SER A 370 7.39 1.76 15.49
CA SER A 370 8.60 1.52 14.68
C SER A 370 8.68 2.51 13.53
N GLU A 371 9.88 2.71 12.99
CA GLU A 371 10.09 3.52 11.78
C GLU A 371 9.33 2.93 10.58
N ALA A 372 9.33 1.61 10.43
CA ALA A 372 8.59 0.94 9.37
C ALA A 372 7.07 1.20 9.48
N SER A 373 6.49 1.15 10.69
CA SER A 373 5.09 1.47 10.94
C SER A 373 4.78 2.95 10.62
N ILE A 374 5.67 3.88 11.00
CA ILE A 374 5.56 5.30 10.69
C ILE A 374 5.60 5.52 9.17
N ASN A 375 6.51 4.87 8.46
CA ASN A 375 6.62 4.97 7.00
C ASN A 375 5.34 4.47 6.30
N LYS A 376 4.78 3.33 6.72
CA LYS A 376 3.51 2.81 6.19
C LYS A 376 2.35 3.76 6.48
N CYS A 377 2.27 4.28 7.71
CA CYS A 377 1.26 5.26 8.10
C CYS A 377 1.37 6.55 7.27
N SER A 378 2.60 7.05 7.05
CA SER A 378 2.85 8.20 6.17
C SER A 378 2.34 7.94 4.75
N LEU A 379 2.61 6.77 4.18
CA LEU A 379 2.14 6.41 2.84
C LEU A 379 0.61 6.32 2.78
N CYS A 380 -0.05 5.81 3.82
CA CYS A 380 -1.52 5.84 3.92
C CYS A 380 -2.05 7.29 3.85
N PHE A 381 -1.48 8.22 4.63
CA PHE A 381 -1.90 9.64 4.59
C PHE A 381 -1.60 10.30 3.25
N ILE A 382 -0.47 9.98 2.62
CA ILE A 382 -0.11 10.49 1.29
C ILE A 382 -1.11 9.99 0.24
N THR A 383 -1.45 8.72 0.27
CA THR A 383 -2.46 8.14 -0.63
C THR A 383 -3.84 8.78 -0.40
N LEU A 384 -4.24 8.96 0.87
CA LEU A 384 -5.47 9.70 1.21
C LEU A 384 -5.42 11.14 0.69
N THR A 385 -4.26 11.80 0.75
CA THR A 385 -4.09 13.16 0.21
C THR A 385 -4.35 13.19 -1.30
N CYS A 386 -3.82 12.24 -2.07
CA CYS A 386 -4.09 12.12 -3.50
C CYS A 386 -5.59 11.91 -3.77
N ILE A 387 -6.24 11.04 -2.98
CA ILE A 387 -7.68 10.75 -3.13
C ILE A 387 -8.53 11.99 -2.84
N VAL A 388 -8.25 12.73 -1.75
CA VAL A 388 -9.05 13.92 -1.38
C VAL A 388 -8.72 15.17 -2.19
N GLU A 389 -7.67 15.18 -3.00
CA GLU A 389 -7.40 16.24 -3.98
C GLU A 389 -8.16 16.01 -5.29
N GLU A 390 -8.58 14.79 -5.55
CA GLU A 390 -9.29 14.44 -6.77
C GLU A 390 -10.78 14.76 -6.63
N GLN A 391 -11.31 15.57 -7.56
CA GLN A 391 -12.67 16.12 -7.47
C GLN A 391 -13.74 15.03 -7.58
N PHE A 392 -13.54 14.05 -8.45
CA PHE A 392 -14.50 13.00 -8.70
C PHE A 392 -14.61 12.02 -7.54
N ALA A 393 -13.47 11.60 -6.96
CA ALA A 393 -13.44 10.79 -5.74
C ALA A 393 -14.14 11.49 -4.57
N ASN A 394 -13.89 12.79 -4.40
CA ASN A 394 -14.60 13.59 -3.39
C ASN A 394 -16.11 13.61 -3.63
N SER A 395 -16.56 13.78 -4.87
CA SER A 395 -17.99 13.80 -5.20
C SER A 395 -18.68 12.51 -4.73
N ILE A 396 -18.06 11.36 -5.00
CA ILE A 396 -18.60 10.06 -4.60
C ILE A 396 -18.52 9.84 -3.09
N MET A 397 -17.40 10.20 -2.45
CA MET A 397 -17.27 10.08 -1.00
C MET A 397 -18.31 10.92 -0.23
N HIS A 398 -18.78 12.02 -0.81
CA HIS A 398 -19.75 12.92 -0.19
C HIS A 398 -21.19 12.66 -0.62
N ASP A 399 -21.45 11.73 -1.54
CA ASP A 399 -22.80 11.41 -1.97
C ASP A 399 -23.61 10.79 -0.81
N GLN A 400 -24.68 11.47 -0.41
CA GLN A 400 -25.54 11.04 0.67
C GLN A 400 -26.37 9.80 0.34
N ASN A 401 -26.52 9.48 -0.95
CA ASN A 401 -27.21 8.29 -1.41
C ASN A 401 -26.29 7.06 -1.40
N LEU A 402 -24.97 7.26 -1.39
CA LEU A 402 -23.96 6.20 -1.34
C LEU A 402 -23.44 6.05 0.09
N THR A 403 -24.07 5.18 0.85
CA THR A 403 -23.72 4.94 2.27
C THR A 403 -23.16 3.55 2.46
N PHE A 404 -22.12 3.44 3.31
CA PHE A 404 -21.41 2.21 3.58
C PHE A 404 -21.30 1.97 5.10
N LYS A 405 -21.39 0.70 5.51
CA LYS A 405 -21.03 0.25 6.86
C LYS A 405 -19.55 -0.08 6.89
N VAL A 406 -18.69 0.83 7.36
CA VAL A 406 -17.24 0.64 7.41
C VAL A 406 -16.81 0.44 8.85
N GLN A 407 -16.29 -0.75 9.15
CA GLN A 407 -15.76 -1.05 10.48
C GLN A 407 -14.32 -0.55 10.60
N LEU A 408 -14.10 0.53 11.32
CA LEU A 408 -12.77 1.03 11.65
C LEU A 408 -12.21 0.31 12.88
N TYR A 409 -10.92 -0.05 12.82
CA TYR A 409 -10.20 -0.54 13.99
C TYR A 409 -10.01 0.59 15.00
N ARG A 410 -10.26 0.31 16.27
CA ARG A 410 -10.12 1.27 17.37
C ARG A 410 -9.21 0.73 18.44
N LEU A 411 -8.19 1.50 18.81
CA LEU A 411 -7.30 1.11 19.90
C LEU A 411 -8.06 1.03 21.23
N PRO A 412 -7.85 -0.04 22.02
CA PRO A 412 -8.43 -0.12 23.36
C PRO A 412 -7.82 0.97 24.25
N MET A 413 -8.68 1.85 24.79
CA MET A 413 -8.31 2.89 25.72
C MET A 413 -8.95 2.64 27.10
N ARG A 414 -8.23 2.99 28.20
CA ARG A 414 -8.68 2.76 29.59
C ARG A 414 -10.09 3.27 29.91
N HIS A 415 -10.54 4.32 29.23
CA HIS A 415 -11.82 4.98 29.50
C HIS A 415 -12.85 4.80 28.38
N ARG A 416 -12.53 4.01 27.37
CA ARG A 416 -13.43 3.73 26.26
C ARG A 416 -14.07 2.36 26.47
N LYS A 417 -15.40 2.32 26.63
CA LYS A 417 -16.15 1.06 26.56
C LYS A 417 -15.98 0.49 25.15
N ILE A 418 -15.44 -0.72 25.06
CA ILE A 418 -15.43 -1.49 23.82
C ILE A 418 -16.86 -2.02 23.66
N VAL A 419 -17.71 -1.26 23.02
CA VAL A 419 -19.01 -1.74 22.57
C VAL A 419 -18.82 -2.10 21.10
N PRO A 420 -19.02 -3.35 20.69
CA PRO A 420 -19.11 -3.72 19.28
C PRO A 420 -20.51 -3.26 18.78
N GLU A 421 -20.69 -1.97 18.61
CA GLU A 421 -21.82 -1.45 17.87
C GLU A 421 -21.58 -1.68 16.38
N GLU A 422 -22.60 -2.16 15.67
CA GLU A 422 -22.56 -2.16 14.21
C GLU A 422 -22.27 -0.72 13.73
N PRO A 423 -21.31 -0.54 12.79
CA PRO A 423 -21.02 0.80 12.31
C PRO A 423 -22.24 1.36 11.60
N PRO A 424 -22.54 2.65 11.79
CA PRO A 424 -23.64 3.30 11.08
C PRO A 424 -23.36 3.28 9.57
N SER A 425 -24.43 3.15 8.78
CA SER A 425 -24.34 3.36 7.33
C SER A 425 -24.22 4.87 7.07
N GLN A 426 -23.09 5.30 6.51
CA GLN A 426 -22.80 6.71 6.28
C GLN A 426 -21.95 6.92 5.01
N PRO A 427 -21.93 8.15 4.44
CA PRO A 427 -21.04 8.49 3.33
C PRO A 427 -19.57 8.29 3.70
N LEU A 428 -18.74 7.90 2.73
CA LEU A 428 -17.30 7.63 2.96
C LEU A 428 -16.54 8.84 3.49
N ALA A 429 -16.93 10.07 3.14
CA ALA A 429 -16.35 11.28 3.70
C ALA A 429 -16.53 11.37 5.22
N SER A 430 -17.70 10.95 5.74
CA SER A 430 -17.94 10.87 7.19
C SER A 430 -17.05 9.82 7.85
N THR A 431 -16.92 8.66 7.23
CA THR A 431 -16.00 7.60 7.69
C THR A 431 -14.53 8.05 7.69
N LEU A 432 -14.11 8.78 6.67
CA LEU A 432 -12.75 9.33 6.62
C LEU A 432 -12.51 10.32 7.78
N ILE A 433 -13.47 11.20 8.08
CA ILE A 433 -13.37 12.10 9.25
C ILE A 433 -13.25 11.29 10.55
N ASP A 434 -14.03 10.21 10.71
CA ASP A 434 -13.96 9.34 11.88
C ASP A 434 -12.59 8.66 12.01
N LEU A 435 -12.00 8.22 10.90
CA LEU A 435 -10.65 7.69 10.85
C LEU A 435 -9.60 8.71 11.32
N LEU A 436 -9.68 9.95 10.82
CA LEU A 436 -8.77 11.04 11.20
C LEU A 436 -8.91 11.41 12.68
N VAL A 437 -10.16 11.46 13.20
CA VAL A 437 -10.45 11.70 14.62
C VAL A 437 -9.86 10.60 15.49
N GLU A 438 -10.04 9.33 15.11
CA GLU A 438 -9.47 8.20 15.84
C GLU A 438 -7.96 8.28 15.91
N PHE A 439 -7.29 8.55 14.77
CA PHE A 439 -5.84 8.74 14.74
C PHE A 439 -5.39 9.88 15.66
N MET A 440 -6.02 11.07 15.58
CA MET A 440 -5.66 12.21 16.41
C MET A 440 -5.77 11.91 17.91
N MET A 441 -6.80 11.18 18.32
CA MET A 441 -7.04 10.88 19.74
C MET A 441 -6.10 9.81 20.29
N CYS A 442 -5.64 8.86 19.47
CA CYS A 442 -4.86 7.71 19.92
C CYS A 442 -3.37 8.01 20.15
N HIS A 443 -2.80 9.04 19.52
CA HIS A 443 -1.34 9.26 19.49
C HIS A 443 -0.86 10.52 20.20
N LEU A 444 -1.68 11.12 21.08
CA LEU A 444 -1.25 12.23 21.95
C LEU A 444 -0.39 11.72 23.13
N LEU A 445 0.81 11.22 22.79
CA LEU A 445 1.71 10.51 23.67
C LEU A 445 3.11 11.19 23.71
N LYS A 446 3.98 10.74 24.63
CA LYS A 446 5.36 11.26 24.75
C LYS A 446 6.20 11.14 23.47
N LYS A 447 6.00 10.08 22.68
CA LYS A 447 6.60 9.91 21.34
C LYS A 447 5.61 10.43 20.29
N PHE A 448 5.43 11.74 20.26
CA PHE A 448 4.49 12.40 19.37
C PHE A 448 4.98 12.35 17.91
N PRO A 449 4.23 11.75 16.98
CA PRO A 449 4.61 11.66 15.58
C PRO A 449 4.14 12.90 14.81
N GLY A 450 4.78 14.05 15.02
CA GLY A 450 4.35 15.36 14.53
C GLY A 450 4.14 15.42 13.01
N GLU A 451 4.99 14.74 12.22
CA GLU A 451 4.85 14.69 10.76
C GLU A 451 3.53 14.01 10.33
N LEU A 452 3.15 12.92 11.01
CA LEU A 452 1.88 12.25 10.74
C LEU A 452 0.67 13.12 11.08
N TYR A 453 0.76 13.93 12.15
CA TYR A 453 -0.30 14.89 12.51
C TYR A 453 -0.42 16.00 11.47
N SER A 454 0.68 16.49 10.92
CA SER A 454 0.66 17.47 9.82
C SER A 454 -0.02 16.91 8.58
N LEU A 455 0.26 15.65 8.21
CA LEU A 455 -0.42 14.96 7.11
C LEU A 455 -1.91 14.75 7.42
N CYS A 456 -2.26 14.31 8.63
CA CYS A 456 -3.64 14.12 9.07
C CYS A 456 -4.46 15.41 8.97
N VAL A 457 -3.94 16.52 9.51
CA VAL A 457 -4.58 17.85 9.45
C VAL A 457 -4.66 18.34 7.99
N GLY A 458 -3.65 18.04 7.18
CA GLY A 458 -3.62 18.34 5.75
C GLY A 458 -4.72 17.62 4.95
N VAL A 459 -4.97 16.34 5.21
CA VAL A 459 -6.09 15.58 4.61
C VAL A 459 -7.43 16.19 5.03
N LEU A 460 -7.58 16.50 6.31
CA LEU A 460 -8.81 17.12 6.84
C LEU A 460 -9.09 18.48 6.17
N LEU A 461 -8.08 19.35 6.04
CA LEU A 461 -8.23 20.65 5.39
C LEU A 461 -8.73 20.51 3.94
N ARG A 462 -8.17 19.57 3.17
CA ARG A 462 -8.58 19.30 1.78
C ARG A 462 -10.03 18.86 1.69
N LEU A 463 -10.44 17.97 2.57
CA LEU A 463 -11.81 17.47 2.64
C LEU A 463 -12.80 18.60 2.96
N LEU A 464 -12.51 19.42 3.98
CA LEU A 464 -13.34 20.57 4.36
C LEU A 464 -13.34 21.65 3.29
N SER A 465 -12.21 21.86 2.59
CA SER A 465 -12.12 22.80 1.46
C SER A 465 -13.00 22.36 0.30
N TYR A 466 -13.10 21.07 0.01
CA TYR A 466 -14.04 20.54 -0.97
C TYR A 466 -15.49 20.82 -0.55
N GLN A 467 -15.85 20.54 0.71
CA GLN A 467 -17.20 20.82 1.22
C GLN A 467 -17.59 22.30 1.11
N LYS A 468 -16.67 23.19 1.48
CA LYS A 468 -16.88 24.65 1.36
C LYS A 468 -17.06 25.07 -0.10
N ARG A 469 -16.19 24.62 -1.01
CA ARG A 469 -16.27 24.97 -2.44
C ARG A 469 -17.53 24.43 -3.11
N GLY A 470 -17.87 23.18 -2.83
CA GLY A 470 -19.04 22.50 -3.38
C GLY A 470 -20.34 22.78 -2.64
N ARG A 471 -20.30 23.52 -1.50
CA ARG A 471 -21.43 23.72 -0.58
C ARG A 471 -22.10 22.40 -0.16
N VAL A 472 -21.28 21.36 0.01
CA VAL A 472 -21.74 20.03 0.35
C VAL A 472 -21.89 19.90 1.87
N ARG A 473 -23.05 19.49 2.32
CA ARG A 473 -23.38 19.35 3.75
C ARG A 473 -23.38 17.88 4.13
N LEU A 474 -22.55 17.48 5.11
CA LEU A 474 -22.57 16.13 5.66
C LEU A 474 -23.45 16.11 6.91
N ALA A 475 -24.45 15.23 6.91
CA ALA A 475 -25.35 15.00 8.05
C ALA A 475 -24.64 14.15 9.12
N ARG A 476 -23.75 14.76 9.91
CA ARG A 476 -23.00 14.10 10.98
C ARG A 476 -22.90 14.96 12.23
N ASP A 477 -22.56 14.32 13.36
CA ASP A 477 -22.12 15.04 14.57
C ASP A 477 -20.67 15.51 14.39
N TRP A 478 -20.44 16.82 14.47
CA TRP A 478 -19.13 17.43 14.31
C TRP A 478 -18.36 17.59 15.63
N ARG A 479 -19.02 17.42 16.78
CA ARG A 479 -18.40 17.58 18.11
C ARG A 479 -17.18 16.69 18.32
N PRO A 480 -17.15 15.40 17.90
CA PRO A 480 -15.95 14.56 18.02
C PRO A 480 -14.73 15.14 17.29
N LEU A 481 -14.94 15.73 16.12
CA LEU A 481 -13.84 16.37 15.35
C LEU A 481 -13.32 17.60 16.10
N TRP A 482 -14.19 18.51 16.52
CA TRP A 482 -13.75 19.70 17.24
C TRP A 482 -13.07 19.34 18.57
N ALA A 483 -13.59 18.35 19.29
CA ALA A 483 -12.96 17.85 20.51
C ALA A 483 -11.55 17.29 20.26
N ALA A 484 -11.35 16.54 19.17
CA ALA A 484 -10.02 16.00 18.79
C ALA A 484 -9.04 17.13 18.44
N LEU A 485 -9.47 18.13 17.67
CA LEU A 485 -8.66 19.30 17.33
C LEU A 485 -8.28 20.12 18.56
N ILE A 486 -9.23 20.34 19.50
CA ILE A 486 -8.96 21.04 20.76
C ILE A 486 -8.03 20.22 21.66
N ALA A 487 -8.20 18.90 21.70
CA ALA A 487 -7.29 18.02 22.46
C ALA A 487 -5.85 18.09 21.91
N LEU A 488 -5.69 18.16 20.58
CA LEU A 488 -4.39 18.38 19.96
C LEU A 488 -3.79 19.73 20.37
N LEU A 489 -4.54 20.84 20.29
CA LEU A 489 -4.05 22.15 20.73
C LEU A 489 -3.64 22.16 22.21
N LYS A 490 -4.48 21.55 23.07
CA LYS A 490 -4.18 21.40 24.50
C LYS A 490 -2.88 20.62 24.72
N PHE A 491 -2.67 19.53 23.97
CA PHE A 491 -1.47 18.72 24.05
C PHE A 491 -0.22 19.51 23.61
N LEU A 492 -0.30 20.28 22.52
CA LEU A 492 0.81 21.11 22.04
C LEU A 492 1.23 22.15 23.07
N VAL A 493 0.27 22.87 23.65
CA VAL A 493 0.53 23.88 24.70
C VAL A 493 1.12 23.23 25.94
N THR A 494 0.57 22.11 26.40
CA THR A 494 1.03 21.46 27.65
C THR A 494 2.46 20.92 27.53
N ASN A 495 2.87 20.50 26.31
CA ASN A 495 4.17 19.87 26.08
C ASN A 495 5.13 20.76 25.27
N GLU A 496 4.91 22.08 25.22
CA GLU A 496 5.66 23.02 24.37
C GLU A 496 7.19 22.83 24.46
N ASN A 497 7.75 22.81 25.67
CA ASN A 497 9.21 22.74 25.92
C ASN A 497 9.86 21.45 25.38
N THR A 498 9.08 20.37 25.31
CA THR A 498 9.57 19.08 24.83
C THR A 498 9.42 18.97 23.31
N LEU A 499 8.29 19.46 22.79
CA LEU A 499 7.94 19.35 21.38
C LEU A 499 8.74 20.31 20.50
N LEU A 500 8.97 21.55 20.94
CA LEU A 500 9.75 22.56 20.19
C LEU A 500 11.18 22.13 19.87
N LYS A 501 11.74 21.16 20.62
CA LYS A 501 13.06 20.59 20.32
C LYS A 501 13.09 19.73 19.06
N ARG A 502 11.92 19.32 18.54
CA ARG A 502 11.79 18.34 17.45
C ARG A 502 10.83 18.79 16.34
N HIS A 503 9.84 19.62 16.67
CA HIS A 503 8.75 19.97 15.77
C HIS A 503 8.43 21.46 15.90
N ASN A 504 8.13 22.09 14.76
CA ASN A 504 7.56 23.45 14.78
C ASN A 504 6.05 23.38 15.12
N ILE A 505 5.76 23.41 16.43
CA ILE A 505 4.36 23.31 16.92
C ILE A 505 3.50 24.51 16.54
N PHE A 506 4.12 25.68 16.26
CA PHE A 506 3.38 26.89 15.87
C PHE A 506 2.71 26.70 14.50
N VAL A 507 3.40 26.11 13.54
CA VAL A 507 2.83 25.80 12.21
C VAL A 507 1.65 24.83 12.34
N MET A 508 1.81 23.76 13.11
CA MET A 508 0.74 22.78 13.33
C MET A 508 -0.46 23.42 14.05
N ALA A 509 -0.22 24.18 15.12
CA ALA A 509 -1.28 24.89 15.84
C ALA A 509 -2.01 25.89 14.92
N GLN A 510 -1.27 26.62 14.05
CA GLN A 510 -1.84 27.52 13.07
C GLN A 510 -2.76 26.78 12.09
N GLN A 511 -2.33 25.62 11.57
CA GLN A 511 -3.17 24.81 10.67
C GLN A 511 -4.49 24.40 11.35
N VAL A 512 -4.43 23.95 12.62
CA VAL A 512 -5.63 23.57 13.39
C VAL A 512 -6.52 24.77 13.64
N VAL A 513 -5.96 25.93 14.03
CA VAL A 513 -6.74 27.17 14.25
C VAL A 513 -7.38 27.65 12.95
N ASN A 514 -6.70 27.50 11.80
CA ASN A 514 -7.27 27.83 10.50
C ASN A 514 -8.46 26.95 10.14
N ILE A 515 -8.44 25.68 10.55
CA ILE A 515 -9.64 24.82 10.41
C ILE A 515 -10.81 25.37 11.25
N PHE A 516 -10.59 25.81 12.49
CA PHE A 516 -11.65 26.49 13.26
C PHE A 516 -12.12 27.77 12.59
N ASN A 517 -11.19 28.57 12.05
CA ASN A 517 -11.55 29.76 11.31
C ASN A 517 -12.35 29.45 10.04
N LEU A 518 -12.07 28.33 9.35
CA LEU A 518 -12.87 27.86 8.21
C LEU A 518 -14.31 27.53 8.65
N PHE A 519 -14.49 26.86 9.78
CA PHE A 519 -15.82 26.62 10.35
C PHE A 519 -16.51 27.93 10.79
N ILE A 520 -15.79 28.84 11.42
CA ILE A 520 -16.33 30.13 11.90
C ILE A 520 -16.78 31.00 10.72
N THR A 521 -15.97 31.07 9.66
CA THR A 521 -16.20 31.99 8.54
C THR A 521 -17.19 31.42 7.51
N PHE A 522 -17.14 30.12 7.25
CA PHE A 522 -17.88 29.47 6.16
C PHE A 522 -18.76 28.29 6.60
N GLY A 523 -18.91 28.05 7.90
CA GLY A 523 -19.68 26.92 8.42
C GLY A 523 -21.14 26.91 7.97
N ASP A 524 -21.74 28.07 7.76
CA ASP A 524 -23.09 28.23 7.20
C ASP A 524 -23.25 27.59 5.81
N THR A 525 -22.17 27.45 5.05
CA THR A 525 -22.19 26.89 3.70
C THR A 525 -22.16 25.36 3.69
N PHE A 526 -21.54 24.69 4.69
CA PHE A 526 -21.30 23.26 4.65
C PHE A 526 -21.72 22.50 5.95
N LEU A 527 -22.00 23.18 7.06
CA LEU A 527 -22.60 22.53 8.23
C LEU A 527 -24.05 22.13 7.93
N PRO A 528 -24.53 21.00 8.48
CA PRO A 528 -25.85 20.47 8.12
C PRO A 528 -27.02 21.36 8.60
N THR A 529 -26.89 21.96 9.76
CA THR A 529 -27.96 22.75 10.38
C THR A 529 -27.41 24.00 11.09
N PRO A 530 -28.22 25.04 11.29
CA PRO A 530 -27.83 26.17 12.14
C PRO A 530 -27.45 25.76 13.56
N ALA A 531 -28.10 24.74 14.13
CA ALA A 531 -27.77 24.22 15.46
C ALA A 531 -26.33 23.66 15.53
N SER A 532 -25.79 23.13 14.44
CA SER A 532 -24.38 22.70 14.39
C SER A 532 -23.41 23.88 14.52
N TYR A 533 -23.82 25.06 14.04
CA TYR A 533 -23.04 26.27 14.19
C TYR A 533 -23.07 26.78 15.65
N ASP A 534 -24.22 26.72 16.30
CA ASP A 534 -24.34 27.03 17.74
C ASP A 534 -23.44 26.11 18.57
N GLN A 535 -23.41 24.83 18.26
CA GLN A 535 -22.56 23.85 18.93
C GLN A 535 -21.06 24.15 18.77
N LEU A 536 -20.61 24.65 17.59
CA LEU A 536 -19.23 25.09 17.40
C LEU A 536 -18.88 26.21 18.40
N TYR A 537 -19.73 27.24 18.51
CA TYR A 537 -19.51 28.33 19.42
C TYR A 537 -19.50 27.86 20.88
N TYR A 538 -20.40 26.93 21.23
CA TYR A 538 -20.41 26.31 22.54
C TYR A 538 -19.06 25.64 22.86
N GLU A 539 -18.50 24.83 21.94
CA GLU A 539 -17.21 24.16 22.15
C GLU A 539 -16.06 25.16 22.32
N LEU A 540 -16.02 26.24 21.53
CA LEU A 540 -15.01 27.29 21.64
C LEU A 540 -15.09 28.00 23.01
N ILE A 541 -16.28 28.30 23.47
CA ILE A 541 -16.53 28.96 24.75
C ILE A 541 -16.17 28.01 25.90
N ARG A 542 -16.65 26.79 25.88
CA ARG A 542 -16.39 25.77 26.91
C ARG A 542 -14.91 25.53 27.10
N MET A 543 -14.16 25.55 26.01
CA MET A 543 -12.71 25.26 26.00
C MET A 543 -11.83 26.52 25.89
N HIS A 544 -12.37 27.68 26.27
CA HIS A 544 -11.73 29.00 26.19
C HIS A 544 -10.30 29.02 26.77
N GLN A 545 -10.04 28.28 27.85
CA GLN A 545 -8.71 28.23 28.51
C GLN A 545 -7.64 27.69 27.56
N VAL A 546 -7.96 26.69 26.71
CA VAL A 546 -6.99 26.13 25.76
C VAL A 546 -6.56 27.20 24.76
N PHE A 547 -7.53 27.93 24.20
CA PHE A 547 -7.27 28.99 23.22
C PHE A 547 -6.54 30.19 23.82
N ASN A 548 -6.90 30.56 25.06
CA ASN A 548 -6.18 31.62 25.79
C ASN A 548 -4.74 31.23 26.08
N ASN A 549 -4.49 30.01 26.56
CA ASN A 549 -3.14 29.52 26.82
C ASN A 549 -2.32 29.46 25.53
N LEU A 550 -2.93 29.01 24.42
CA LEU A 550 -2.32 28.98 23.10
C LEU A 550 -1.93 30.39 22.63
N PHE A 551 -2.83 31.37 22.84
CA PHE A 551 -2.55 32.77 22.49
C PHE A 551 -1.41 33.34 23.34
N TYR A 552 -1.39 33.12 24.66
CA TYR A 552 -0.30 33.61 25.52
C TYR A 552 1.03 32.92 25.18
N MET A 553 1.01 31.65 24.82
CA MET A 553 2.20 30.95 24.31
C MET A 553 2.69 31.64 23.02
N ALA A 554 1.81 31.85 22.03
CA ALA A 554 2.15 32.52 20.79
C ALA A 554 2.68 33.95 21.02
N LEU A 555 2.05 34.73 21.92
CA LEU A 555 2.49 36.07 22.25
C LEU A 555 3.90 36.07 22.86
N ARG A 556 4.20 35.18 23.80
CA ARG A 556 5.50 35.06 24.46
C ARG A 556 6.63 34.82 23.45
N TYR A 557 6.42 33.94 22.47
CA TYR A 557 7.42 33.66 21.46
C TYR A 557 7.49 34.73 20.36
N SER A 558 6.39 35.43 20.07
CA SER A 558 6.37 36.51 19.07
C SER A 558 7.07 37.78 19.52
N THR A 559 7.15 38.04 20.83
CA THR A 559 7.84 39.21 21.43
C THR A 559 9.32 38.97 21.71
N GLY A 560 9.77 37.70 21.74
CA GLY A 560 11.17 37.32 21.89
C GLY A 560 11.97 37.42 20.58
N ASP A 561 13.29 37.25 20.68
CA ASP A 561 14.21 37.20 19.51
C ASP A 561 14.55 35.74 19.10
N GLY A 562 13.63 34.79 19.36
CA GLY A 562 13.84 33.39 19.09
C GLY A 562 13.52 32.99 17.64
N GLU A 563 13.97 31.79 17.29
CA GLU A 563 13.79 31.15 15.96
C GLU A 563 12.33 31.13 15.46
N TYR A 564 11.35 30.98 16.37
CA TYR A 564 9.92 30.80 16.03
C TYR A 564 9.09 32.09 16.08
N LYS A 565 9.73 33.29 16.07
CA LYS A 565 9.06 34.58 16.20
C LYS A 565 7.98 34.81 15.13
N ALA A 566 8.32 34.53 13.88
CA ALA A 566 7.43 34.75 12.74
C ALA A 566 6.20 33.80 12.77
N GLU A 567 6.42 32.54 13.09
CA GLU A 567 5.37 31.51 13.18
C GLU A 567 4.45 31.79 14.38
N ALA A 568 5.00 32.16 15.51
CA ALA A 568 4.23 32.52 16.70
C ALA A 568 3.36 33.75 16.45
N LEU A 569 3.88 34.77 15.74
CA LEU A 569 3.11 35.96 15.36
C LEU A 569 1.95 35.59 14.42
N ARG A 570 2.19 34.71 13.43
CA ARG A 570 1.13 34.21 12.53
C ARG A 570 0.05 33.49 13.31
N LEU A 571 0.41 32.61 14.23
CA LEU A 571 -0.53 31.90 15.09
C LEU A 571 -1.34 32.88 15.95
N ALA A 572 -0.72 33.89 16.57
CA ALA A 572 -1.43 34.90 17.37
C ALA A 572 -2.48 35.66 16.51
N ASN A 573 -2.14 35.98 15.27
CA ASN A 573 -3.04 36.63 14.34
C ASN A 573 -4.20 35.71 13.90
N CYS A 574 -3.97 34.41 13.73
CA CYS A 574 -5.05 33.44 13.40
C CYS A 574 -6.06 33.29 14.54
N LEU A 575 -5.68 33.49 15.79
CA LEU A 575 -6.54 33.36 16.97
C LEU A 575 -7.52 34.53 17.16
N VAL A 576 -7.45 35.59 16.38
CA VAL A 576 -8.23 36.83 16.57
C VAL A 576 -9.75 36.55 16.63
N ASN A 577 -10.30 35.77 15.68
CA ASN A 577 -11.74 35.47 15.65
C ASN A 577 -12.18 34.56 16.79
N VAL A 578 -11.41 33.51 17.08
CA VAL A 578 -11.69 32.61 18.22
C VAL A 578 -11.73 33.41 19.53
N ARG A 579 -10.76 34.31 19.74
CA ARG A 579 -10.72 35.17 20.90
C ARG A 579 -11.86 36.18 20.94
N ALA A 580 -12.23 36.77 19.80
CA ALA A 580 -13.38 37.65 19.70
C ALA A 580 -14.67 36.94 20.14
N ILE A 581 -14.89 35.71 19.73
CA ILE A 581 -16.01 34.87 20.18
C ILE A 581 -15.98 34.69 21.70
N ILE A 582 -14.85 34.23 22.25
CA ILE A 582 -14.69 33.98 23.69
C ILE A 582 -14.93 35.27 24.48
N GLN A 583 -14.29 36.37 24.10
CA GLN A 583 -14.43 37.67 24.78
C GLN A 583 -15.84 38.25 24.70
N HIS A 584 -16.58 37.95 23.63
CA HIS A 584 -17.94 38.41 23.45
C HIS A 584 -18.94 37.68 24.35
N PHE A 585 -18.82 36.35 24.45
CA PHE A 585 -19.82 35.54 25.15
C PHE A 585 -19.50 35.30 26.62
N SER A 586 -18.23 35.19 27.05
CA SER A 586 -17.87 34.91 28.43
C SER A 586 -18.49 35.90 29.44
N PRO A 587 -18.39 37.24 29.26
CA PRO A 587 -19.00 38.18 30.20
C PRO A 587 -20.53 38.09 30.27
N LYS A 588 -21.18 37.71 29.15
CA LYS A 588 -22.65 37.57 29.08
C LYS A 588 -23.11 36.33 29.84
N ILE A 589 -22.33 35.23 29.73
CA ILE A 589 -22.58 34.00 30.49
C ILE A 589 -22.37 34.25 31.97
N ASP A 590 -21.29 34.92 32.38
CA ASP A 590 -20.99 35.27 33.76
C ASP A 590 -22.09 36.16 34.37
N SER A 591 -22.54 37.17 33.62
CA SER A 591 -23.64 38.04 34.04
C SER A 591 -24.97 37.27 34.19
N TRP A 592 -25.25 36.35 33.26
CA TRP A 592 -26.45 35.52 33.34
C TRP A 592 -26.37 34.55 34.53
N LEU A 593 -25.23 33.89 34.77
CA LEU A 593 -25.01 33.01 35.93
C LEU A 593 -25.23 33.74 37.25
N ASN A 594 -24.66 34.94 37.37
CA ASN A 594 -24.87 35.80 38.56
C ASN A 594 -26.33 36.16 38.76
N SER A 595 -27.08 36.46 37.67
CA SER A 595 -28.50 36.77 37.74
C SER A 595 -29.39 35.60 38.17
N GLN A 596 -28.96 34.37 37.87
CA GLN A 596 -29.65 33.14 38.19
C GLN A 596 -29.14 32.48 39.49
N ASN A 597 -28.14 33.05 40.17
CA ASN A 597 -27.44 32.45 41.31
C ASN A 597 -26.95 31.01 41.06
N LEU A 598 -26.47 30.72 39.84
CA LEU A 598 -25.96 29.43 39.44
C LEU A 598 -24.41 29.45 39.39
N SER A 599 -23.79 28.35 39.80
CA SER A 599 -22.35 28.19 39.75
C SER A 599 -21.86 27.61 38.40
N THR A 600 -22.69 26.81 37.74
CA THR A 600 -22.35 26.15 36.46
C THR A 600 -23.55 26.14 35.53
N PRO A 601 -23.40 26.59 34.26
CA PRO A 601 -24.48 26.54 33.28
C PRO A 601 -24.59 25.16 32.63
N THR A 602 -25.77 24.78 32.19
CA THR A 602 -25.99 23.64 31.30
C THR A 602 -25.64 24.01 29.84
N GLU A 603 -25.46 23.01 29.00
CA GLU A 603 -25.23 23.20 27.56
C GLU A 603 -26.36 24.02 26.91
N ASP A 604 -27.62 23.64 27.17
CA ASP A 604 -28.79 24.33 26.60
C ASP A 604 -28.86 25.79 26.99
N GLN A 605 -28.52 26.13 28.24
CA GLN A 605 -28.48 27.49 28.72
C GLN A 605 -27.43 28.34 28.01
N ILE A 606 -26.22 27.78 27.78
CA ILE A 606 -25.18 28.49 27.03
C ILE A 606 -25.61 28.66 25.57
N LEU A 607 -26.20 27.64 24.95
CA LEU A 607 -26.69 27.70 23.57
C LEU A 607 -27.78 28.77 23.42
N GLU A 608 -28.68 28.93 24.42
CA GLU A 608 -29.69 29.96 24.42
C GLU A 608 -29.07 31.38 24.49
N ILE A 609 -28.04 31.57 25.34
CA ILE A 609 -27.32 32.85 25.45
C ILE A 609 -26.60 33.17 24.12
N VAL A 610 -25.97 32.16 23.50
CA VAL A 610 -25.31 32.30 22.22
C VAL A 610 -26.28 32.77 21.14
N ARG A 611 -27.44 32.09 20.99
CA ARG A 611 -28.48 32.45 19.99
C ARG A 611 -29.00 33.87 20.16
N LYS A 612 -29.19 34.33 21.41
CA LYS A 612 -29.70 35.67 21.69
C LYS A 612 -28.72 36.81 21.47
N ASN A 613 -27.43 36.50 21.25
CA ASN A 613 -26.38 37.52 21.21
C ASN A 613 -25.48 37.48 19.98
N TYR A 614 -25.90 36.81 18.91
CA TYR A 614 -25.15 36.79 17.64
C TYR A 614 -25.02 38.16 16.98
N ASP A 615 -26.12 38.98 17.00
CA ASP A 615 -26.18 40.24 16.24
C ASP A 615 -25.16 41.28 16.68
N SER A 616 -24.60 41.16 17.87
CA SER A 616 -23.59 42.06 18.43
C SER A 616 -22.16 41.53 18.29
N LEU A 617 -21.97 40.35 17.69
CA LEU A 617 -20.64 39.76 17.46
C LEU A 617 -20.03 40.27 16.17
N ILE A 618 -18.84 40.87 16.25
CA ILE A 618 -18.09 41.36 15.11
C ILE A 618 -16.85 40.45 14.90
N LEU A 619 -16.79 39.81 13.76
CA LEU A 619 -15.67 38.96 13.35
C LEU A 619 -14.89 39.57 12.19
N LYS A 620 -13.58 39.34 12.12
CA LYS A 620 -12.77 39.77 11.00
C LYS A 620 -12.93 38.76 9.86
N LEU A 621 -13.20 39.25 8.66
CA LEU A 621 -13.17 38.43 7.46
C LEU A 621 -11.76 37.86 7.27
N GLN A 622 -11.67 36.56 7.07
CA GLN A 622 -10.43 35.87 6.76
C GLN A 622 -10.60 35.18 5.41
N GLU A 623 -9.71 35.51 4.47
CA GLU A 623 -9.70 34.97 3.12
C GLU A 623 -8.64 33.84 3.01
N GLY A 624 -8.83 32.97 2.03
CA GLY A 624 -7.83 31.93 1.70
C GLY A 624 -7.72 30.78 2.69
N LEU A 625 -8.64 30.65 3.67
CA LEU A 625 -8.63 29.57 4.66
C LEU A 625 -8.75 28.18 4.05
N GLU A 626 -9.39 28.07 2.88
CA GLU A 626 -9.54 26.84 2.10
C GLU A 626 -8.39 26.57 1.13
N SER A 627 -7.36 27.42 1.16
CA SER A 627 -6.19 27.26 0.29
C SER A 627 -5.22 26.25 0.89
N TYR A 628 -4.71 25.38 0.04
CA TYR A 628 -3.67 24.40 0.38
C TYR A 628 -2.76 24.22 -0.84
N GLU A 629 -1.52 23.85 -0.59
CA GLU A 629 -0.61 23.42 -1.64
C GLU A 629 -0.99 22.04 -2.14
N ARG A 630 -1.02 21.87 -3.47
CA ARG A 630 -1.26 20.56 -4.06
C ARG A 630 -0.14 19.60 -3.68
N TYR A 631 -0.50 18.34 -3.58
CA TYR A 631 0.47 17.30 -3.28
C TYR A 631 1.62 17.30 -4.29
N SER A 632 2.84 17.23 -3.77
CA SER A 632 4.08 17.11 -4.54
C SER A 632 4.88 15.92 -4.05
N GLU A 633 5.11 14.95 -4.94
CA GLU A 633 5.90 13.77 -4.64
C GLU A 633 7.35 14.12 -4.22
N ARG A 634 7.87 15.23 -4.74
CA ARG A 634 9.26 15.65 -4.51
C ARG A 634 9.62 15.77 -3.03
N GLU A 635 8.69 16.24 -2.21
CA GLU A 635 8.88 16.41 -0.77
C GLU A 635 8.99 15.07 -0.03
N HIS A 636 8.33 14.02 -0.55
CA HIS A 636 8.24 12.70 0.03
C HIS A 636 9.19 11.68 -0.60
N ARG A 637 10.04 12.08 -1.56
CA ARG A 637 10.98 11.19 -2.26
C ARG A 637 11.83 10.33 -1.32
N PRO A 638 12.43 10.84 -0.23
CA PRO A 638 13.23 10.01 0.67
C PRO A 638 12.42 8.89 1.35
N LEU A 639 11.16 9.15 1.65
CA LEU A 639 10.24 8.15 2.20
C LEU A 639 9.92 7.07 1.16
N LEU A 640 9.54 7.48 -0.05
CA LEU A 640 9.18 6.57 -1.14
C LEU A 640 10.35 5.65 -1.50
N VAL A 641 11.56 6.18 -1.62
CA VAL A 641 12.77 5.37 -1.87
C VAL A 641 13.00 4.33 -0.76
N ARG A 642 12.81 4.68 0.52
CA ARG A 642 12.91 3.71 1.62
C ARG A 642 11.86 2.60 1.51
N LEU A 643 10.63 2.95 1.17
CA LEU A 643 9.54 1.99 1.01
C LEU A 643 9.77 1.06 -0.19
N VAL A 644 10.22 1.59 -1.32
CA VAL A 644 10.59 0.79 -2.50
C VAL A 644 11.71 -0.20 -2.17
N ARG A 645 12.74 0.21 -1.42
CA ARG A 645 13.82 -0.68 -0.95
C ARG A 645 13.28 -1.78 -0.02
N ALA A 646 12.41 -1.43 0.91
CA ALA A 646 11.78 -2.41 1.81
C ALA A 646 10.94 -3.42 1.02
N ALA A 647 10.14 -2.96 0.06
CA ALA A 647 9.35 -3.80 -0.82
C ALA A 647 10.23 -4.73 -1.68
N ALA A 648 11.35 -4.22 -2.24
CA ALA A 648 12.29 -5.01 -3.03
C ALA A 648 12.96 -6.12 -2.18
N GLY A 649 13.37 -5.79 -0.94
CA GLY A 649 13.88 -6.78 0.01
C GLY A 649 12.87 -7.87 0.34
N GLY A 650 11.61 -7.50 0.55
CA GLY A 650 10.52 -8.44 0.77
C GLY A 650 10.21 -9.31 -0.43
N ALA A 651 10.21 -8.74 -1.65
CA ALA A 651 10.00 -9.49 -2.89
C ALA A 651 11.13 -10.51 -3.13
N ARG A 652 12.40 -10.16 -2.87
CA ARG A 652 13.53 -11.09 -2.94
C ARG A 652 13.38 -12.26 -1.97
N ALA A 653 13.04 -11.98 -0.71
CA ALA A 653 12.81 -13.01 0.29
C ALA A 653 11.66 -13.96 -0.08
N ALA A 654 10.63 -13.47 -0.78
CA ALA A 654 9.50 -14.27 -1.26
C ALA A 654 9.81 -15.06 -2.54
N SER A 655 10.76 -14.58 -3.36
CA SER A 655 11.17 -15.20 -4.63
C SER A 655 12.19 -16.34 -4.46
N ASP A 656 12.30 -16.88 -3.26
CA ASP A 656 13.25 -17.95 -2.94
C ASP A 656 13.13 -19.13 -3.90
N ALA A 657 14.24 -19.83 -4.16
CA ALA A 657 14.36 -20.96 -5.08
C ALA A 657 13.28 -22.03 -4.91
N ALA A 658 12.72 -22.18 -3.70
CA ALA A 658 11.60 -23.05 -3.42
C ALA A 658 10.29 -22.68 -4.13
N ALA A 659 10.05 -21.38 -4.42
CA ALA A 659 8.86 -20.94 -5.15
C ALA A 659 8.94 -21.34 -6.62
N LEU A 660 10.09 -21.10 -7.24
CA LEU A 660 10.37 -21.46 -8.64
C LEU A 660 10.32 -22.98 -8.86
N HIS A 661 10.79 -23.74 -7.87
CA HIS A 661 10.75 -25.23 -7.90
C HIS A 661 9.31 -25.76 -7.84
N ARG A 662 8.40 -25.14 -7.09
CA ARG A 662 7.00 -25.57 -7.02
C ARG A 662 6.27 -25.37 -8.33
N HIS A 663 6.45 -24.23 -9.00
CA HIS A 663 5.86 -23.95 -10.32
C HIS A 663 6.38 -24.93 -11.39
N SER A 664 7.66 -25.24 -11.37
CA SER A 664 8.23 -26.21 -12.29
C SER A 664 7.78 -27.64 -12.04
N ALA A 665 7.57 -28.04 -10.78
CA ALA A 665 7.06 -29.37 -10.45
C ALA A 665 5.62 -29.55 -10.94
N ALA A 666 4.77 -28.53 -10.79
CA ALA A 666 3.42 -28.53 -11.31
C ALA A 666 3.38 -28.64 -12.86
N LEU A 667 4.23 -27.88 -13.56
CA LEU A 667 4.37 -27.95 -15.02
C LEU A 667 4.81 -29.34 -15.49
N LEU A 668 5.86 -29.88 -14.85
CA LEU A 668 6.42 -31.17 -15.24
C LEU A 668 5.43 -32.34 -14.99
N SER A 669 4.62 -32.27 -13.93
CA SER A 669 3.58 -33.25 -13.69
C SER A 669 2.49 -33.20 -14.77
N HIS A 670 2.16 -32.02 -15.28
CA HIS A 670 1.18 -31.85 -16.34
C HIS A 670 1.69 -32.46 -17.67
N TYR A 671 2.97 -32.32 -18.01
CA TYR A 671 3.54 -32.89 -19.22
C TYR A 671 3.83 -34.39 -19.14
N THR A 672 4.07 -34.94 -17.93
CA THR A 672 4.27 -36.39 -17.74
C THR A 672 2.96 -37.17 -17.74
N THR A 673 1.80 -36.52 -17.53
CA THR A 673 0.47 -37.15 -17.63
C THR A 673 -0.10 -37.14 -19.05
N VAL A 674 0.45 -36.36 -19.95
CA VAL A 674 -0.02 -36.25 -21.37
C VAL A 674 0.86 -37.07 -22.33
N ALA A 675 2.03 -37.57 -21.88
CA ALA A 675 2.90 -38.49 -22.62
C ALA A 675 2.63 -39.94 -22.23
#